data_2642afea21230dd021aa1b93ee1850c8
#
_entry.id   2642afea21230dd021aa1b93ee1850c8
#
_cell.length_a   1.000
_cell.length_b   1.000
_cell.length_c   1.000
_cell.angle_alpha   90.00
_cell.angle_beta   90.00
_cell.angle_gamma   90.00
#
_symmetry.space_group_name_H-M   'P 1'
#
loop_
_entity.id
_entity.type
_entity.pdbx_description
1 polymer ?
#
loop_
_entity_poly.entity_id
_entity_poly.type
_entity_poly.pdbx_seq_one_letter_code
_entity_poly.pdbx_strand_id
1 'polypeptide(L)'
;ADEQRMPYIRKNSARVLTVDFTQLPESDREKAKRKYAYVTEIIRRGLDRITKQSVEPIVSEVSREINDATPPSWIQVYRWHRDFMISGQNIRSLVPLNKQKGNHERKLPQEVIDMIETVVREKYLNTQRWSVQSVHEAVIARVAHENSFREPCERIEKPSYWASYRIIKKLDPYEEMKARYGKAAADLKFKPVMQGIRPTRVLERVEIDHTKLDLFVIDTQRKMPIGRPWLTTAIDVYTKCIAGMYVSFNPPSYLSVMQCMRHAIAPKTYVKQRYPEIRHEWSAYGIMETVVVDNGKEFHSTHFEDACLQLGIVLQYAPIKLAWYKPSIERYFGTLNTRLLHQQPGTSFSNIVEKGDYDPRKNAIIDFNTLMAVLHKWIVDVYHHDEHRGIHDIPALRWGKAIEEFSPALPSSREELDVMLGMIEKRVVSKSGIELHGLFYNDDSLALLRRKRRGEGKVTVKYDPGDLSMIWVFDEDNNTFIPVPAQAVAYSQGLTLWQHNVIRRYARKYVNENCDMVSLSLAKEEIQRMVEDAWNSSKKSGTRQKAARWLNLSQENETLQPDGSNEPTRLPLIKPVDGLVMPASSEHPMSRISDMGNPICCDNADGTKEIAGGSRDGVGITKEHTGKKGQSFKRRAGRPRKEKPIVRDAAENTSGYRINDRSSLTPTPVNVEENSDLSGWDFSYAMPGREEI
;
A
#
# COMPACT_ATOMS: atom_id res chain seq x y z
N ALA A 1 -9.11 57.55 54.45
CA ALA A 1 -10.51 57.50 53.83
C ALA A 1 -10.55 56.95 52.41
N ASP A 2 -9.38 56.54 51.81
CA ASP A 2 -9.30 56.10 50.40
C ASP A 2 -9.14 54.59 50.21
N GLU A 3 -8.97 53.81 51.25
CA GLU A 3 -8.78 52.34 51.13
C GLU A 3 -10.05 51.51 51.00
N GLN A 4 -11.21 52.08 51.29
CA GLN A 4 -12.48 51.33 51.22
C GLN A 4 -13.19 51.37 49.88
N ARG A 5 -12.63 52.05 48.85
CA ARG A 5 -13.17 52.04 47.48
C ARG A 5 -12.55 51.01 46.51
N MET A 6 -11.63 50.19 47.00
CA MET A 6 -10.88 49.21 46.20
C MET A 6 -11.50 47.81 45.95
N PRO A 7 -12.62 47.37 46.51
CA PRO A 7 -13.12 46.02 46.23
C PRO A 7 -13.73 45.88 44.83
N TYR A 8 -14.09 47.00 44.14
CA TYR A 8 -14.71 46.91 42.81
C TYR A 8 -13.71 46.75 41.68
N ILE A 9 -12.44 47.10 41.89
CA ILE A 9 -11.37 47.04 40.87
C ILE A 9 -10.84 45.61 40.73
N ARG A 10 -10.84 44.81 41.81
CA ARG A 10 -10.31 43.44 41.77
C ARG A 10 -11.18 42.45 41.00
N LYS A 11 -12.49 42.70 40.84
CA LYS A 11 -13.39 41.82 40.04
C LYS A 11 -13.27 42.02 38.51
N ASN A 12 -12.65 43.09 38.03
CA ASN A 12 -12.54 43.40 36.60
C ASN A 12 -11.17 43.05 35.98
N SER A 13 -10.17 42.61 36.76
CA SER A 13 -8.83 42.26 36.25
C SER A 13 -8.77 40.94 35.43
N ALA A 14 -9.88 40.21 35.34
CA ALA A 14 -9.93 38.88 34.73
C ALA A 14 -10.53 38.81 33.32
N ARG A 15 -10.63 39.94 32.60
CA ARG A 15 -11.32 39.96 31.30
C ARG A 15 -10.40 39.96 30.07
N VAL A 16 -9.15 39.61 30.21
CA VAL A 16 -8.25 39.45 29.06
C VAL A 16 -8.39 38.03 28.53
N LEU A 17 -8.74 37.91 27.24
CA LEU A 17 -8.77 36.60 26.60
C LEU A 17 -7.36 35.99 26.57
N THR A 18 -7.22 34.74 26.98
CA THR A 18 -5.95 33.97 26.93
C THR A 18 -5.57 33.54 25.53
N VAL A 19 -6.51 33.62 24.58
CA VAL A 19 -6.31 33.25 23.16
C VAL A 19 -5.44 34.29 22.47
N ASP A 20 -4.54 33.85 21.62
CA ASP A 20 -3.74 34.73 20.77
C ASP A 20 -4.65 35.58 19.87
N PHE A 21 -4.26 36.87 19.70
CA PHE A 21 -5.08 37.83 18.94
C PHE A 21 -5.27 37.40 17.46
N THR A 22 -4.28 36.71 16.90
CA THR A 22 -4.32 36.23 15.50
C THR A 22 -5.29 35.07 15.30
N GLN A 23 -5.60 34.32 16.37
CA GLN A 23 -6.54 33.19 16.35
C GLN A 23 -8.01 33.61 16.44
N LEU A 24 -8.26 34.90 16.65
CA LEU A 24 -9.63 35.45 16.75
C LEU A 24 -10.24 35.61 15.35
N PRO A 25 -11.58 35.48 15.22
CA PRO A 25 -12.26 35.78 13.98
C PRO A 25 -11.96 37.19 13.49
N GLU A 26 -11.82 37.39 12.18
CA GLU A 26 -11.45 38.66 11.58
C GLU A 26 -12.38 39.79 12.00
N SER A 27 -13.70 39.54 12.01
CA SER A 27 -14.68 40.51 12.46
C SER A 27 -14.50 40.97 13.92
N ASP A 28 -13.99 40.11 14.81
CA ASP A 28 -13.75 40.49 16.20
C ASP A 28 -12.38 41.21 16.35
N ARG A 29 -11.42 40.85 15.51
CA ARG A 29 -10.12 41.59 15.38
C ARG A 29 -10.33 43.01 14.88
N GLU A 30 -11.15 43.19 13.86
CA GLU A 30 -11.48 44.51 13.31
C GLU A 30 -12.18 45.39 14.36
N LYS A 31 -13.18 44.84 15.07
CA LYS A 31 -13.83 45.56 16.17
C LYS A 31 -12.86 45.96 17.29
N ALA A 32 -11.91 45.08 17.60
CA ALA A 32 -10.88 45.42 18.62
C ALA A 32 -9.92 46.48 18.07
N LYS A 33 -9.48 46.41 16.82
CA LYS A 33 -8.64 47.45 16.18
C LYS A 33 -9.33 48.81 16.12
N ARG A 34 -10.65 48.80 15.73
CA ARG A 34 -11.46 49.99 15.73
C ARG A 34 -11.47 50.65 17.15
N LYS A 35 -11.74 49.90 18.23
CA LYS A 35 -11.72 50.43 19.59
C LYS A 35 -10.32 50.88 19.99
N TYR A 36 -9.30 50.16 19.58
CA TYR A 36 -7.91 50.50 19.85
C TYR A 36 -7.48 51.85 19.30
N ALA A 37 -7.93 52.21 18.08
CA ALA A 37 -7.66 53.50 17.45
C ALA A 37 -8.14 54.67 18.33
N TYR A 38 -9.37 54.58 18.86
CA TYR A 38 -9.89 55.61 19.78
C TYR A 38 -9.13 55.67 21.10
N VAL A 39 -8.78 54.54 21.67
CA VAL A 39 -8.06 54.46 22.96
C VAL A 39 -6.65 54.96 22.83
N THR A 40 -5.97 54.62 21.73
CA THR A 40 -4.58 55.03 21.47
C THR A 40 -4.46 56.56 21.32
N GLU A 41 -5.43 57.17 20.65
CA GLU A 41 -5.41 58.64 20.47
C GLU A 41 -5.61 59.40 21.78
N ILE A 42 -6.45 58.89 22.72
CA ILE A 42 -6.58 59.42 24.07
C ILE A 42 -5.27 59.35 24.84
N ILE A 43 -4.60 58.21 24.74
CA ILE A 43 -3.30 57.97 25.42
C ILE A 43 -2.23 58.90 24.82
N ARG A 44 -2.19 59.04 23.47
CA ARG A 44 -1.22 59.90 22.77
C ARG A 44 -1.32 61.36 23.23
N ARG A 45 -2.55 61.83 23.51
CA ARG A 45 -2.80 63.23 23.95
C ARG A 45 -2.55 63.45 25.44
N GLY A 46 -2.29 62.40 26.21
CA GLY A 46 -1.92 62.48 27.63
C GLY A 46 -2.99 63.22 28.48
N LEU A 47 -4.26 62.85 28.30
CA LEU A 47 -5.33 63.49 29.05
C LEU A 47 -5.36 63.08 30.50
N ASP A 48 -5.10 64.02 31.41
CA ASP A 48 -5.16 63.80 32.88
C ASP A 48 -6.56 63.41 33.39
N ARG A 49 -7.60 64.02 32.76
CA ARG A 49 -9.00 63.72 33.08
C ARG A 49 -9.81 63.47 31.79
N ILE A 50 -10.45 62.29 31.80
CA ILE A 50 -11.32 61.87 30.69
C ILE A 50 -12.75 62.35 30.98
N THR A 51 -13.11 63.45 30.36
CA THR A 51 -14.46 64.08 30.46
C THR A 51 -15.15 64.10 29.12
N LYS A 52 -16.47 64.39 29.11
CA LYS A 52 -17.23 64.46 27.85
C LYS A 52 -16.59 65.53 26.93
N GLN A 53 -16.27 66.71 27.49
CA GLN A 53 -15.72 67.83 26.74
C GLN A 53 -14.34 67.56 26.14
N SER A 54 -13.49 66.74 26.83
CA SER A 54 -12.16 66.38 26.32
C SER A 54 -12.17 65.27 25.30
N VAL A 55 -13.17 64.34 25.34
CA VAL A 55 -13.19 63.14 24.48
C VAL A 55 -14.01 63.33 23.19
N GLU A 56 -15.10 64.10 23.24
CA GLU A 56 -15.95 64.29 22.03
C GLU A 56 -15.18 64.84 20.81
N PRO A 57 -14.30 65.87 20.94
CA PRO A 57 -13.51 66.33 19.78
C PRO A 57 -12.61 65.22 19.23
N ILE A 58 -11.99 64.39 20.11
CA ILE A 58 -11.13 63.27 19.70
C ILE A 58 -11.93 62.23 18.98
N VAL A 59 -13.12 61.86 19.47
CA VAL A 59 -13.98 60.91 18.80
C VAL A 59 -14.36 61.38 17.41
N SER A 60 -14.67 62.68 17.25
CA SER A 60 -15.01 63.24 15.94
C SER A 60 -13.84 63.24 14.95
N GLU A 61 -12.63 63.43 15.44
CA GLU A 61 -11.42 63.43 14.64
C GLU A 61 -11.03 62.00 14.19
N VAL A 62 -10.90 61.06 15.18
CA VAL A 62 -10.59 59.68 14.93
C VAL A 62 -11.66 59.00 14.03
N SER A 63 -12.97 59.33 14.21
CA SER A 63 -14.02 58.76 13.34
C SER A 63 -13.87 59.18 11.90
N ARG A 64 -13.41 60.39 11.62
CA ARG A 64 -13.12 60.87 10.26
C ARG A 64 -11.88 60.20 9.70
N GLU A 65 -10.83 60.03 10.50
CA GLU A 65 -9.58 59.39 10.12
C GLU A 65 -9.77 57.90 9.72
N ILE A 66 -10.53 57.15 10.53
CA ILE A 66 -10.78 55.73 10.27
C ILE A 66 -12.06 55.45 9.46
N ASN A 67 -12.74 56.53 8.99
CA ASN A 67 -13.98 56.43 8.20
C ASN A 67 -15.10 55.66 8.93
N ASP A 68 -15.27 55.91 10.25
CA ASP A 68 -16.24 55.17 11.08
C ASP A 68 -17.64 55.76 10.93
N ALA A 69 -18.52 55.05 10.24
CA ALA A 69 -19.90 55.46 9.99
C ALA A 69 -20.74 55.57 11.31
N THR A 70 -20.32 54.91 12.40
CA THR A 70 -21.04 54.89 13.67
C THR A 70 -20.10 55.21 14.84
N PRO A 71 -19.75 56.51 15.02
CA PRO A 71 -18.82 56.92 16.06
C PRO A 71 -19.33 56.51 17.45
N PRO A 72 -18.44 56.03 18.33
CA PRO A 72 -18.82 55.63 19.69
C PRO A 72 -19.13 56.89 20.55
N SER A 73 -19.97 56.67 21.56
CA SER A 73 -20.18 57.73 22.57
C SER A 73 -18.95 57.89 23.46
N TRP A 74 -18.73 59.07 24.04
CA TRP A 74 -17.62 59.34 24.92
C TRP A 74 -17.54 58.36 26.09
N ILE A 75 -18.72 57.90 26.62
CA ILE A 75 -18.81 56.88 27.70
C ILE A 75 -18.30 55.51 27.23
N GLN A 76 -18.55 55.15 25.96
CA GLN A 76 -18.03 53.90 25.44
C GLN A 76 -16.53 53.93 25.30
N VAL A 77 -15.97 55.02 24.80
CA VAL A 77 -14.54 55.22 24.66
C VAL A 77 -13.85 55.26 26.06
N TYR A 78 -14.46 55.95 27.02
CA TYR A 78 -14.01 55.93 28.43
C TYR A 78 -13.92 54.52 29.00
N ARG A 79 -14.96 53.69 28.77
CA ARG A 79 -14.97 52.29 29.23
C ARG A 79 -13.86 51.49 28.55
N TRP A 80 -13.67 51.64 27.23
CA TRP A 80 -12.63 50.95 26.49
C TRP A 80 -11.24 51.34 26.98
N HIS A 81 -11.01 52.64 27.20
CA HIS A 81 -9.75 53.14 27.73
C HIS A 81 -9.47 52.57 29.13
N ARG A 82 -10.45 52.64 30.04
CA ARG A 82 -10.32 52.05 31.37
C ARG A 82 -10.01 50.56 31.32
N ASP A 83 -10.73 49.78 30.52
CA ASP A 83 -10.53 48.34 30.41
C ASP A 83 -9.16 48.02 29.80
N PHE A 84 -8.70 48.83 28.87
CA PHE A 84 -7.37 48.73 28.26
C PHE A 84 -6.26 49.03 29.27
N MET A 85 -6.38 50.09 30.06
CA MET A 85 -5.40 50.46 31.06
C MET A 85 -5.33 49.42 32.21
N ILE A 86 -6.46 48.94 32.71
CA ILE A 86 -6.53 47.90 33.76
C ILE A 86 -5.90 46.59 33.26
N SER A 87 -6.00 46.29 31.98
CA SER A 87 -5.40 45.08 31.39
C SER A 87 -3.89 45.16 31.17
N GLY A 88 -3.24 46.23 31.54
CA GLY A 88 -1.81 46.48 31.24
C GLY A 88 -1.61 46.80 29.76
N GLN A 89 -2.49 47.58 29.15
CA GLN A 89 -2.45 48.03 27.75
C GLN A 89 -2.53 46.86 26.73
N ASN A 90 -3.31 45.84 27.06
CA ASN A 90 -3.44 44.68 26.20
C ASN A 90 -4.67 44.81 25.27
N ILE A 91 -4.44 44.82 23.95
CA ILE A 91 -5.49 44.93 22.92
C ILE A 91 -6.59 43.84 23.05
N ARG A 92 -6.25 42.66 23.62
CA ARG A 92 -7.21 41.58 23.84
C ARG A 92 -8.36 41.95 24.79
N SER A 93 -8.18 42.97 25.64
CA SER A 93 -9.22 43.51 26.50
C SER A 93 -10.34 44.22 25.76
N LEU A 94 -10.05 44.69 24.54
CA LEU A 94 -10.98 45.41 23.67
C LEU A 94 -11.80 44.44 22.76
N VAL A 95 -11.51 43.17 22.78
CA VAL A 95 -12.21 42.15 21.98
C VAL A 95 -13.61 41.95 22.52
N PRO A 96 -14.65 41.88 21.65
CA PRO A 96 -16.02 41.60 22.09
C PRO A 96 -16.16 40.19 22.68
N LEU A 97 -16.63 40.09 23.92
CA LEU A 97 -16.86 38.80 24.61
C LEU A 97 -18.21 38.17 24.23
N ASN A 98 -18.59 38.20 22.96
CA ASN A 98 -19.89 37.74 22.52
C ASN A 98 -20.12 36.23 22.80
N LYS A 99 -19.07 35.42 22.76
CA LYS A 99 -19.11 33.99 23.08
C LYS A 99 -19.39 33.69 24.54
N GLN A 100 -19.16 34.67 25.45
CA GLN A 100 -19.43 34.54 26.89
C GLN A 100 -20.78 35.14 27.27
N LYS A 101 -21.51 35.73 26.33
CA LYS A 101 -22.86 36.26 26.55
C LYS A 101 -23.87 35.11 26.38
N GLY A 102 -24.90 35.12 27.23
CA GLY A 102 -26.01 34.17 27.19
C GLY A 102 -26.06 33.29 28.43
N ASN A 103 -27.09 32.47 28.49
CA ASN A 103 -27.23 31.49 29.56
C ASN A 103 -26.37 30.26 29.26
N HIS A 104 -25.35 30.01 30.08
CA HIS A 104 -24.46 28.85 30.00
C HIS A 104 -24.90 27.69 30.90
N GLU A 105 -25.97 27.86 31.65
CA GLU A 105 -26.56 26.78 32.47
C GLU A 105 -27.17 25.71 31.56
N ARG A 106 -27.06 24.47 32.00
CA ARG A 106 -27.66 23.34 31.31
C ARG A 106 -29.19 23.42 31.43
N LYS A 107 -29.88 23.50 30.30
CA LYS A 107 -31.35 23.57 30.26
C LYS A 107 -32.03 22.21 30.47
N LEU A 108 -31.28 21.11 30.29
CA LEU A 108 -31.81 19.78 30.45
C LEU A 108 -31.54 19.26 31.86
N PRO A 109 -32.52 18.58 32.48
CA PRO A 109 -32.31 17.85 33.73
C PRO A 109 -31.17 16.85 33.58
N GLN A 110 -30.38 16.66 34.65
CA GLN A 110 -29.24 15.75 34.63
C GLN A 110 -29.68 14.31 34.29
N GLU A 111 -30.80 13.86 34.79
CA GLU A 111 -31.39 12.56 34.53
C GLU A 111 -31.59 12.29 33.01
N VAL A 112 -32.08 13.29 32.27
CA VAL A 112 -32.25 13.19 30.80
C VAL A 112 -30.91 13.09 30.11
N ILE A 113 -29.91 13.84 30.59
CA ILE A 113 -28.56 13.77 30.05
C ILE A 113 -27.99 12.37 30.25
N ASP A 114 -28.09 11.81 31.44
CA ASP A 114 -27.61 10.48 31.79
C ASP A 114 -28.26 9.38 30.95
N MET A 115 -29.60 9.51 30.69
CA MET A 115 -30.30 8.60 29.77
C MET A 115 -29.78 8.68 28.36
N ILE A 116 -29.56 9.90 27.84
CA ILE A 116 -29.00 10.09 26.48
C ILE A 116 -27.61 9.50 26.42
N GLU A 117 -26.74 9.78 27.40
CA GLU A 117 -25.36 9.27 27.43
C GLU A 117 -25.33 7.73 27.50
N THR A 118 -26.24 7.13 28.25
CA THR A 118 -26.38 5.67 28.34
C THR A 118 -26.74 5.07 26.99
N VAL A 119 -27.78 5.61 26.31
CA VAL A 119 -28.19 5.15 24.98
C VAL A 119 -27.10 5.38 23.94
N VAL A 120 -26.39 6.51 24.02
CA VAL A 120 -25.24 6.80 23.15
C VAL A 120 -24.14 5.75 23.36
N ARG A 121 -23.83 5.41 24.59
CA ARG A 121 -22.83 4.38 24.90
C ARG A 121 -23.23 3.00 24.40
N GLU A 122 -24.51 2.62 24.58
CA GLU A 122 -25.04 1.30 24.20
C GLU A 122 -25.24 1.16 22.68
N LYS A 123 -25.73 2.20 22.00
CA LYS A 123 -26.21 2.11 20.62
C LYS A 123 -25.33 2.85 19.60
N TYR A 124 -24.79 4.03 19.97
CA TYR A 124 -24.01 4.83 19.05
C TYR A 124 -22.53 4.40 18.97
N LEU A 125 -21.93 4.17 20.17
CA LEU A 125 -20.51 3.77 20.30
C LEU A 125 -20.35 2.26 20.13
N ASN A 126 -20.84 1.72 19.00
CA ASN A 126 -20.68 0.32 18.65
C ASN A 126 -20.41 0.14 17.14
N THR A 127 -20.04 -1.07 16.76
CA THR A 127 -19.69 -1.42 15.38
C THR A 127 -20.87 -1.44 14.41
N GLN A 128 -22.09 -1.41 14.90
CA GLN A 128 -23.32 -1.36 14.08
C GLN A 128 -23.58 0.02 13.47
N ARG A 129 -22.89 1.07 13.96
CA ARG A 129 -22.89 2.43 13.39
C ARG A 129 -24.27 3.07 13.27
N TRP A 130 -25.08 2.98 14.33
CA TRP A 130 -26.39 3.60 14.37
C TRP A 130 -26.32 5.09 14.00
N SER A 131 -27.35 5.57 13.29
CA SER A 131 -27.46 6.99 12.97
C SER A 131 -27.85 7.79 14.22
N VAL A 132 -27.56 9.11 14.20
CA VAL A 132 -27.98 10.00 15.29
C VAL A 132 -29.50 10.00 15.45
N GLN A 133 -30.24 9.90 14.34
CA GLN A 133 -31.69 9.83 14.35
C GLN A 133 -32.18 8.55 15.07
N SER A 134 -31.64 7.40 14.73
CA SER A 134 -32.00 6.13 15.36
C SER A 134 -31.67 6.10 16.86
N VAL A 135 -30.54 6.72 17.25
CA VAL A 135 -30.19 6.87 18.67
C VAL A 135 -31.20 7.76 19.39
N HIS A 136 -31.59 8.88 18.77
CA HIS A 136 -32.61 9.77 19.36
C HIS A 136 -33.96 9.07 19.54
N GLU A 137 -34.39 8.29 18.55
CA GLU A 137 -35.62 7.46 18.65
C GLU A 137 -35.53 6.46 19.82
N ALA A 138 -34.37 5.83 20.02
CA ALA A 138 -34.14 4.96 21.16
C ALA A 138 -34.18 5.72 22.51
N VAL A 139 -33.64 6.97 22.53
CA VAL A 139 -33.77 7.84 23.73
C VAL A 139 -35.23 8.14 24.03
N ILE A 140 -36.03 8.51 23.02
CA ILE A 140 -37.47 8.78 23.21
C ILE A 140 -38.20 7.54 23.72
N ALA A 141 -37.88 6.36 23.16
CA ALA A 141 -38.46 5.11 23.61
C ALA A 141 -38.12 4.82 25.08
N ARG A 142 -36.87 5.07 25.50
CA ARG A 142 -36.42 4.89 26.89
C ARG A 142 -37.11 5.87 27.84
N VAL A 143 -37.25 7.14 27.47
CA VAL A 143 -37.99 8.14 28.22
C VAL A 143 -39.48 7.75 28.34
N ALA A 144 -40.08 7.25 27.26
CA ALA A 144 -41.47 6.79 27.29
C ALA A 144 -41.67 5.58 28.23
N HIS A 145 -40.72 4.64 28.19
CA HIS A 145 -40.71 3.48 29.09
C HIS A 145 -40.57 3.92 30.56
N GLU A 146 -39.64 4.81 30.86
CA GLU A 146 -39.45 5.35 32.22
C GLU A 146 -40.71 6.08 32.72
N ASN A 147 -41.32 6.87 31.85
CA ASN A 147 -42.57 7.58 32.18
C ASN A 147 -43.78 6.68 32.40
N SER A 148 -43.71 5.41 31.98
CA SER A 148 -44.78 4.44 32.26
C SER A 148 -44.87 4.04 33.74
N PHE A 149 -43.79 4.25 34.49
CA PHE A 149 -43.68 3.95 35.91
C PHE A 149 -43.84 5.20 36.80
N ARG A 150 -43.99 6.40 36.22
CA ARG A 150 -44.02 7.67 36.94
C ARG A 150 -45.44 8.28 36.98
N GLU A 151 -45.77 8.92 38.09
CA GLU A 151 -46.96 9.73 38.20
C GLU A 151 -46.96 10.89 37.19
N PRO A 152 -48.13 11.36 36.73
CA PRO A 152 -48.24 12.40 35.71
C PRO A 152 -47.47 13.68 36.01
N CYS A 153 -47.31 14.05 37.28
CA CYS A 153 -46.57 15.24 37.73
C CYS A 153 -45.05 15.08 37.73
N GLU A 154 -44.53 13.83 37.71
CA GLU A 154 -43.10 13.50 37.75
C GLU A 154 -42.55 13.04 36.40
N ARG A 155 -43.37 13.12 35.36
CA ARG A 155 -42.96 12.65 34.02
C ARG A 155 -41.85 13.51 33.43
N ILE A 156 -40.89 12.81 32.86
CA ILE A 156 -39.77 13.41 32.16
C ILE A 156 -40.25 13.97 30.82
N GLU A 157 -39.90 15.22 30.54
CA GLU A 157 -40.14 15.84 29.25
C GLU A 157 -39.27 15.22 28.16
N LYS A 158 -39.85 14.98 26.97
CA LYS A 158 -39.11 14.40 25.82
C LYS A 158 -38.03 15.34 25.38
N PRO A 159 -36.75 14.88 25.33
CA PRO A 159 -35.67 15.70 24.81
C PRO A 159 -35.83 15.96 23.30
N SER A 160 -35.35 17.11 22.84
CA SER A 160 -35.32 17.42 21.41
C SER A 160 -34.21 16.64 20.71
N TYR A 161 -34.33 16.42 19.41
CA TYR A 161 -33.27 15.83 18.57
C TYR A 161 -31.91 16.53 18.77
N TRP A 162 -31.94 17.86 18.83
CA TRP A 162 -30.76 18.67 19.04
C TRP A 162 -30.05 18.44 20.39
N ALA A 163 -30.78 17.98 21.39
CA ALA A 163 -30.18 17.59 22.66
C ALA A 163 -29.28 16.35 22.50
N SER A 164 -29.79 15.30 21.88
CA SER A 164 -29.02 14.08 21.56
C SER A 164 -27.85 14.40 20.63
N TYR A 165 -28.07 15.19 19.56
CA TYR A 165 -27.02 15.61 18.62
C TYR A 165 -25.88 16.34 19.30
N ARG A 166 -26.17 17.30 20.22
CA ARG A 166 -25.12 18.07 20.90
C ARG A 166 -24.31 17.21 21.87
N ILE A 167 -24.90 16.22 22.50
CA ILE A 167 -24.18 15.29 23.39
C ILE A 167 -23.25 14.42 22.52
N ILE A 168 -23.74 13.85 21.42
CA ILE A 168 -22.92 13.07 20.50
C ILE A 168 -21.77 13.93 19.90
N LYS A 169 -22.06 15.18 19.52
CA LYS A 169 -21.06 16.10 18.96
C LYS A 169 -19.93 16.47 19.92
N LYS A 170 -20.13 16.28 21.23
CA LYS A 170 -19.11 16.53 22.26
C LYS A 170 -18.20 15.32 22.53
N LEU A 171 -18.54 14.16 21.97
CA LEU A 171 -17.69 12.97 22.10
C LEU A 171 -16.30 13.25 21.52
N ASP A 172 -15.29 12.64 22.11
CA ASP A 172 -13.94 12.65 21.55
C ASP A 172 -13.97 11.97 20.17
N PRO A 173 -13.52 12.65 19.10
CA PRO A 173 -13.57 12.09 17.75
C PRO A 173 -12.73 10.82 17.58
N TYR A 174 -11.64 10.67 18.36
CA TYR A 174 -10.82 9.46 18.33
C TYR A 174 -11.54 8.28 18.96
N GLU A 175 -12.15 8.47 20.16
CA GLU A 175 -12.89 7.42 20.85
C GLU A 175 -14.18 7.06 20.08
N GLU A 176 -14.88 8.03 19.49
CA GLU A 176 -16.00 7.78 18.59
C GLU A 176 -15.58 6.88 17.43
N MET A 177 -14.50 7.24 16.74
CA MET A 177 -14.02 6.48 15.58
C MET A 177 -13.52 5.09 15.99
N LYS A 178 -12.85 4.99 17.13
CA LYS A 178 -12.37 3.73 17.69
C LYS A 178 -13.51 2.76 18.01
N ALA A 179 -14.57 3.26 18.63
CA ALA A 179 -15.75 2.45 18.99
C ALA A 179 -16.53 1.99 17.74
N ARG A 180 -16.69 2.86 16.74
CA ARG A 180 -17.52 2.61 15.56
C ARG A 180 -16.78 1.89 14.42
N TYR A 181 -15.49 2.14 14.24
CA TYR A 181 -14.68 1.65 13.09
C TYR A 181 -13.47 0.81 13.50
N GLY A 182 -13.21 0.73 14.81
CA GLY A 182 -12.07 0.01 15.36
C GLY A 182 -10.82 0.87 15.55
N LYS A 183 -9.91 0.37 16.42
CA LYS A 183 -8.69 1.08 16.79
C LYS A 183 -7.81 1.43 15.59
N ALA A 184 -7.64 0.48 14.65
CA ALA A 184 -6.80 0.70 13.48
C ALA A 184 -7.28 1.89 12.62
N ALA A 185 -8.60 2.05 12.43
CA ALA A 185 -9.17 3.15 11.67
C ALA A 185 -9.01 4.49 12.42
N ALA A 186 -9.18 4.49 13.74
CA ALA A 186 -8.96 5.68 14.57
C ALA A 186 -7.49 6.10 14.56
N ASP A 187 -6.56 5.15 14.74
CA ASP A 187 -5.13 5.38 14.70
C ASP A 187 -4.70 5.95 13.34
N LEU A 188 -5.19 5.37 12.25
CA LEU A 188 -4.89 5.85 10.90
C LEU A 188 -5.32 7.32 10.68
N LYS A 189 -6.45 7.73 11.26
CA LYS A 189 -6.99 9.08 11.06
C LYS A 189 -6.39 10.13 12.00
N PHE A 190 -6.12 9.76 13.23
CA PHE A 190 -5.82 10.74 14.28
C PHE A 190 -4.39 10.67 14.81
N LYS A 191 -3.69 9.53 14.68
CA LYS A 191 -2.29 9.48 15.09
C LYS A 191 -1.43 10.31 14.15
N PRO A 192 -0.54 11.16 14.68
CA PRO A 192 0.41 11.88 13.85
C PRO A 192 1.35 10.89 13.15
N VAL A 193 1.64 11.15 11.89
CA VAL A 193 2.66 10.42 11.16
C VAL A 193 4.01 10.86 11.70
N MET A 194 4.64 10.00 12.49
CA MET A 194 6.00 10.22 12.96
C MET A 194 6.99 10.06 11.81
N GLN A 195 8.16 10.66 11.90
CA GLN A 195 9.21 10.49 10.90
C GLN A 195 9.59 9.00 10.84
N GLY A 196 9.41 8.39 9.64
CA GLY A 196 9.88 7.04 9.38
C GLY A 196 11.41 6.94 9.39
N ILE A 197 11.91 5.72 9.33
CA ILE A 197 13.34 5.43 9.20
C ILE A 197 13.85 6.16 7.95
N ARG A 198 14.82 7.07 8.11
CA ARG A 198 15.47 7.77 7.02
C ARG A 198 16.80 7.07 6.74
N PRO A 199 16.97 6.45 5.57
CA PRO A 199 18.26 5.90 5.18
C PRO A 199 19.29 7.03 5.07
N THR A 200 20.54 6.70 5.36
CA THR A 200 21.68 7.65 5.37
C THR A 200 22.53 7.55 4.11
N ARG A 201 22.42 6.42 3.38
CA ARG A 201 23.20 6.15 2.16
C ARG A 201 22.36 5.48 1.08
N VAL A 202 22.91 5.39 -0.12
CA VAL A 202 22.31 4.71 -1.27
C VAL A 202 22.12 3.23 -0.98
N LEU A 203 21.05 2.66 -1.50
CA LEU A 203 20.70 1.24 -1.41
C LEU A 203 20.57 0.67 0.02
N GLU A 204 20.70 1.50 1.07
CA GLU A 204 20.45 1.09 2.46
C GLU A 204 19.02 0.58 2.64
N ARG A 205 18.06 1.22 1.96
CA ARG A 205 16.65 0.83 1.99
C ARG A 205 16.02 1.02 0.60
N VAL A 206 15.55 -0.07 0.03
CA VAL A 206 14.83 -0.08 -1.26
C VAL A 206 13.42 -0.60 -1.05
N GLU A 207 12.43 0.10 -1.58
CA GLU A 207 11.04 -0.34 -1.55
C GLU A 207 10.69 -0.98 -2.90
N ILE A 208 10.08 -2.19 -2.87
CA ILE A 208 9.59 -2.89 -4.06
C ILE A 208 8.08 -3.07 -3.95
N ASP A 209 7.38 -2.80 -5.06
CA ASP A 209 5.94 -2.98 -5.14
C ASP A 209 5.47 -3.18 -6.58
N HIS A 210 4.20 -3.61 -6.72
CA HIS A 210 3.55 -3.87 -7.98
C HIS A 210 2.37 -2.93 -8.20
N THR A 211 2.23 -2.44 -9.42
CA THR A 211 1.04 -1.69 -9.82
C THR A 211 0.55 -2.11 -11.19
N LYS A 212 -0.75 -2.10 -11.40
CA LYS A 212 -1.32 -2.27 -12.73
C LYS A 212 -1.43 -0.91 -13.40
N LEU A 213 -0.68 -0.68 -14.48
CA LEU A 213 -0.64 0.62 -15.14
C LEU A 213 -2.01 1.10 -15.58
N ASP A 214 -2.30 2.38 -15.38
CA ASP A 214 -3.56 3.02 -15.78
C ASP A 214 -3.59 3.36 -17.29
N LEU A 215 -3.08 2.44 -18.12
CA LEU A 215 -2.99 2.61 -19.57
C LEU A 215 -3.31 1.30 -20.30
N PHE A 216 -4.17 1.37 -21.32
CA PHE A 216 -4.38 0.28 -22.25
C PHE A 216 -3.34 0.32 -23.36
N VAL A 217 -2.69 -0.83 -23.57
CA VAL A 217 -1.70 -1.03 -24.61
C VAL A 217 -2.34 -1.76 -25.78
N ILE A 218 -1.97 -1.42 -27.00
CA ILE A 218 -2.43 -2.06 -28.24
C ILE A 218 -1.35 -2.98 -28.82
N ASP A 219 -1.77 -3.88 -29.68
CA ASP A 219 -0.82 -4.64 -30.50
C ASP A 219 -0.30 -3.80 -31.69
N THR A 220 0.94 -4.07 -32.07
CA THR A 220 1.66 -3.28 -33.08
C THR A 220 1.06 -3.40 -34.47
N GLN A 221 0.57 -4.62 -34.84
CA GLN A 221 0.12 -4.91 -36.20
C GLN A 221 -1.33 -4.49 -36.44
N ARG A 222 -2.25 -4.88 -35.54
CA ARG A 222 -3.69 -4.69 -35.74
C ARG A 222 -4.27 -3.50 -35.01
N LYS A 223 -3.46 -2.80 -34.21
CA LYS A 223 -3.87 -1.63 -33.43
C LYS A 223 -5.08 -1.89 -32.51
N MET A 224 -5.22 -3.12 -32.00
CA MET A 224 -6.30 -3.51 -31.11
C MET A 224 -5.84 -3.57 -29.67
N PRO A 225 -6.68 -3.18 -28.70
CA PRO A 225 -6.29 -3.16 -27.29
C PRO A 225 -6.00 -4.57 -26.76
N ILE A 226 -4.80 -4.76 -26.22
CA ILE A 226 -4.37 -5.97 -25.52
C ILE A 226 -4.93 -5.95 -24.11
N GLY A 227 -4.58 -4.92 -23.34
CA GLY A 227 -4.91 -4.80 -21.93
C GLY A 227 -4.01 -3.81 -21.20
N ARG A 228 -4.06 -3.86 -19.87
CA ARG A 228 -3.22 -3.07 -18.98
C ARG A 228 -2.08 -3.94 -18.46
N PRO A 229 -0.82 -3.60 -18.69
CA PRO A 229 0.30 -4.35 -18.15
C PRO A 229 0.49 -4.07 -16.64
N TRP A 230 1.24 -4.95 -15.98
CA TRP A 230 1.72 -4.78 -14.63
C TRP A 230 3.13 -4.21 -14.66
N LEU A 231 3.41 -3.29 -13.74
CA LEU A 231 4.72 -2.74 -13.46
C LEU A 231 5.14 -3.16 -12.06
N THR A 232 6.33 -3.75 -11.95
CA THR A 232 7.04 -3.97 -10.69
C THR A 232 8.19 -2.98 -10.66
N THR A 233 8.37 -2.25 -9.56
CA THR A 233 9.41 -1.21 -9.45
C THR A 233 10.16 -1.33 -8.14
N ALA A 234 11.46 -1.07 -8.17
CA ALA A 234 12.34 -0.92 -7.02
C ALA A 234 12.82 0.54 -6.93
N ILE A 235 12.53 1.23 -5.84
CA ILE A 235 12.94 2.61 -5.59
C ILE A 235 13.88 2.71 -4.41
N ASP A 236 15.01 3.36 -4.58
CA ASP A 236 15.91 3.71 -3.49
C ASP A 236 15.30 4.83 -2.62
N VAL A 237 15.17 4.59 -1.32
CA VAL A 237 14.51 5.53 -0.40
C VAL A 237 15.39 6.75 -0.11
N TYR A 238 16.71 6.62 -0.18
CA TYR A 238 17.63 7.72 0.09
C TYR A 238 17.66 8.76 -1.02
N THR A 239 17.85 8.32 -2.26
CA THR A 239 17.94 9.21 -3.42
C THR A 239 16.63 9.43 -4.15
N LYS A 240 15.65 8.55 -3.97
CA LYS A 240 14.41 8.45 -4.76
C LYS A 240 14.64 8.01 -6.20
N CYS A 241 15.84 7.59 -6.58
CA CYS A 241 16.09 6.99 -7.89
C CYS A 241 15.34 5.65 -8.02
N ILE A 242 14.85 5.39 -9.21
CA ILE A 242 14.35 4.07 -9.57
C ILE A 242 15.55 3.19 -9.86
N ALA A 243 15.80 2.22 -8.98
CA ALA A 243 16.89 1.27 -9.15
C ALA A 243 16.55 0.20 -10.19
N GLY A 244 15.29 -0.24 -10.25
CA GLY A 244 14.86 -1.26 -11.21
C GLY A 244 13.38 -1.21 -11.53
N MET A 245 13.01 -1.79 -12.67
CA MET A 245 11.62 -2.01 -13.06
C MET A 245 11.48 -3.29 -13.87
N TYR A 246 10.25 -3.82 -13.90
CA TYR A 246 9.85 -4.90 -14.79
C TYR A 246 8.40 -4.71 -15.22
N VAL A 247 8.14 -4.78 -16.53
CA VAL A 247 6.81 -4.58 -17.12
C VAL A 247 6.38 -5.84 -17.84
N SER A 248 5.19 -6.35 -17.57
CA SER A 248 4.66 -7.52 -18.26
C SER A 248 3.14 -7.60 -18.19
N PHE A 249 2.55 -8.49 -19.00
CA PHE A 249 1.15 -8.86 -18.86
C PHE A 249 0.93 -10.02 -17.88
N ASN A 250 2.01 -10.55 -17.28
CA ASN A 250 1.92 -11.53 -16.20
C ASN A 250 1.43 -10.86 -14.92
N PRO A 251 0.54 -11.50 -14.15
CA PRO A 251 0.21 -11.01 -12.81
C PRO A 251 1.44 -11.10 -11.90
N PRO A 252 1.48 -10.30 -10.81
CA PRO A 252 2.56 -10.36 -9.84
C PRO A 252 2.87 -11.77 -9.40
N SER A 253 4.16 -12.12 -9.41
CA SER A 253 4.67 -13.44 -9.05
C SER A 253 6.15 -13.34 -8.70
N TYR A 254 6.75 -14.42 -8.18
CA TYR A 254 8.20 -14.46 -7.95
C TYR A 254 9.00 -14.05 -9.20
N LEU A 255 8.58 -14.47 -10.39
CA LEU A 255 9.24 -14.09 -11.64
C LEU A 255 9.32 -12.56 -11.80
N SER A 256 8.23 -11.85 -11.54
CA SER A 256 8.22 -10.38 -11.69
C SER A 256 9.11 -9.68 -10.67
N VAL A 257 9.19 -10.20 -9.45
CA VAL A 257 10.12 -9.69 -8.41
C VAL A 257 11.56 -9.96 -8.79
N MET A 258 11.85 -11.20 -9.18
CA MET A 258 13.18 -11.65 -9.62
C MET A 258 13.72 -10.79 -10.79
N GLN A 259 12.89 -10.58 -11.82
CA GLN A 259 13.27 -9.76 -12.97
C GLN A 259 13.47 -8.28 -12.59
N CYS A 260 12.65 -7.73 -11.69
CA CYS A 260 12.82 -6.39 -11.16
C CYS A 260 14.14 -6.27 -10.37
N MET A 261 14.46 -7.25 -9.52
CA MET A 261 15.71 -7.28 -8.76
C MET A 261 16.93 -7.42 -9.69
N ARG A 262 16.85 -8.33 -10.66
CA ARG A 262 17.90 -8.48 -11.69
C ARG A 262 18.18 -7.14 -12.37
N HIS A 263 17.11 -6.45 -12.79
CA HIS A 263 17.24 -5.13 -13.40
C HIS A 263 17.76 -4.07 -12.41
N ALA A 264 17.38 -4.14 -11.13
CA ALA A 264 17.84 -3.19 -10.12
C ALA A 264 19.34 -3.34 -9.80
N ILE A 265 19.82 -4.58 -9.73
CA ILE A 265 21.22 -4.87 -9.39
C ILE A 265 22.16 -4.61 -10.58
N ALA A 266 21.77 -5.01 -11.80
CA ALA A 266 22.60 -4.87 -12.97
C ALA A 266 22.71 -3.41 -13.47
N PRO A 267 23.89 -2.97 -13.97
CA PRO A 267 24.04 -1.71 -14.69
C PRO A 267 23.18 -1.67 -15.96
N LYS A 268 22.58 -0.51 -16.27
CA LYS A 268 21.64 -0.33 -17.39
C LYS A 268 22.34 0.25 -18.63
N THR A 269 23.46 -0.31 -19.03
CA THR A 269 24.23 0.16 -20.20
C THR A 269 23.47 0.06 -21.52
N TYR A 270 22.50 -0.87 -21.59
CA TYR A 270 21.66 -1.08 -22.77
C TYR A 270 20.74 0.13 -23.10
N VAL A 271 20.44 1.00 -22.14
CA VAL A 271 19.45 2.09 -22.31
C VAL A 271 19.86 3.02 -23.45
N LYS A 272 21.11 3.44 -23.52
CA LYS A 272 21.60 4.31 -24.62
C LYS A 272 21.61 3.64 -25.99
N GLN A 273 21.84 2.33 -26.01
CA GLN A 273 21.89 1.59 -27.29
C GLN A 273 20.45 1.35 -27.82
N ARG A 274 19.54 0.99 -26.94
CA ARG A 274 18.16 0.66 -27.32
C ARG A 274 17.25 1.91 -27.48
N TYR A 275 17.54 2.98 -26.73
CA TYR A 275 16.76 4.21 -26.71
C TYR A 275 17.67 5.43 -26.89
N PRO A 276 18.22 5.66 -28.09
CA PRO A 276 19.20 6.72 -28.35
C PRO A 276 18.66 8.14 -28.10
N GLU A 277 17.33 8.32 -28.05
CA GLU A 277 16.66 9.57 -27.73
C GLU A 277 16.70 9.94 -26.24
N ILE A 278 17.15 9.04 -25.36
CA ILE A 278 17.33 9.32 -23.93
C ILE A 278 18.66 10.05 -23.74
N ARG A 279 18.59 11.21 -23.10
CA ARG A 279 19.74 12.13 -22.94
C ARG A 279 20.70 11.69 -21.84
N HIS A 280 20.15 11.22 -20.73
CA HIS A 280 20.91 10.90 -19.52
C HIS A 280 21.14 9.38 -19.37
N GLU A 281 21.98 9.01 -18.42
CA GLU A 281 22.25 7.62 -18.09
C GLU A 281 21.34 7.17 -16.94
N TRP A 282 20.93 5.92 -16.98
CA TRP A 282 20.27 5.30 -15.83
C TRP A 282 21.34 4.79 -14.86
N SER A 283 21.79 5.66 -13.98
CA SER A 283 22.95 5.44 -13.10
C SER A 283 22.65 4.61 -11.84
N ALA A 284 21.37 4.38 -11.49
CA ALA A 284 21.01 3.65 -10.28
C ALA A 284 21.13 2.13 -10.48
N TYR A 285 22.05 1.47 -9.76
CA TYR A 285 22.28 0.02 -9.79
C TYR A 285 23.00 -0.45 -8.53
N GLY A 286 22.95 -1.74 -8.23
CA GLY A 286 23.72 -2.38 -7.16
C GLY A 286 22.88 -3.26 -6.22
N ILE A 287 23.58 -4.04 -5.38
CA ILE A 287 22.95 -4.88 -4.36
C ILE A 287 22.45 -3.99 -3.23
N MET A 288 21.17 -4.15 -2.86
CA MET A 288 20.51 -3.41 -1.78
C MET A 288 20.84 -4.05 -0.42
N GLU A 289 20.94 -3.24 0.63
CA GLU A 289 21.10 -3.76 1.99
C GLU A 289 19.79 -4.26 2.58
N THR A 290 18.72 -3.45 2.45
CA THR A 290 17.39 -3.81 2.93
C THR A 290 16.36 -3.62 1.82
N VAL A 291 15.57 -4.67 1.58
CA VAL A 291 14.42 -4.63 0.66
C VAL A 291 13.13 -4.65 1.47
N VAL A 292 12.28 -3.67 1.24
CA VAL A 292 10.97 -3.55 1.87
C VAL A 292 9.89 -3.91 0.88
N VAL A 293 9.08 -4.90 1.24
CA VAL A 293 7.97 -5.42 0.43
C VAL A 293 6.68 -5.42 1.22
N ASP A 294 5.54 -5.59 0.55
CA ASP A 294 4.28 -5.85 1.24
C ASP A 294 4.12 -7.32 1.64
N ASN A 295 2.92 -7.67 2.17
CA ASN A 295 2.59 -9.04 2.51
C ASN A 295 1.97 -9.80 1.33
N GLY A 296 2.30 -9.48 0.10
CA GLY A 296 1.90 -10.24 -1.07
C GLY A 296 2.45 -11.67 -1.06
N LYS A 297 1.68 -12.63 -1.57
CA LYS A 297 2.09 -14.05 -1.56
C LYS A 297 3.38 -14.28 -2.34
N GLU A 298 3.63 -13.47 -3.37
CA GLU A 298 4.83 -13.48 -4.21
C GLU A 298 6.10 -13.17 -3.42
N PHE A 299 5.99 -12.35 -2.38
CA PHE A 299 7.10 -11.97 -1.50
C PHE A 299 7.34 -12.94 -0.35
N HIS A 300 6.33 -13.76 0.01
CA HIS A 300 6.46 -14.85 1.00
C HIS A 300 6.92 -16.17 0.36
N SER A 301 7.53 -16.10 -0.79
CA SER A 301 8.15 -17.26 -1.44
C SER A 301 9.48 -17.58 -0.76
N THR A 302 9.67 -18.85 -0.37
CA THR A 302 10.96 -19.33 0.16
C THR A 302 12.11 -19.05 -0.81
N HIS A 303 11.83 -19.09 -2.12
CA HIS A 303 12.84 -18.77 -3.13
C HIS A 303 13.27 -17.32 -3.09
N PHE A 304 12.36 -16.39 -2.76
CA PHE A 304 12.68 -14.97 -2.61
C PHE A 304 13.51 -14.72 -1.35
N GLU A 305 13.13 -15.34 -0.24
CA GLU A 305 13.90 -15.26 1.01
C GLU A 305 15.31 -15.82 0.83
N ASP A 306 15.45 -17.00 0.20
CA ASP A 306 16.74 -17.63 -0.08
C ASP A 306 17.60 -16.77 -1.03
N ALA A 307 17.01 -16.14 -2.05
CA ALA A 307 17.71 -15.24 -2.96
C ALA A 307 18.23 -13.99 -2.22
N CYS A 308 17.40 -13.38 -1.37
CA CYS A 308 17.80 -12.24 -0.55
C CYS A 308 18.94 -12.62 0.41
N LEU A 309 18.86 -13.77 1.08
CA LEU A 309 19.90 -14.25 1.98
C LEU A 309 21.23 -14.47 1.25
N GLN A 310 21.22 -15.04 0.04
CA GLN A 310 22.41 -15.26 -0.76
C GLN A 310 23.07 -13.96 -1.24
N LEU A 311 22.25 -12.96 -1.52
CA LEU A 311 22.73 -11.61 -1.91
C LEU A 311 23.12 -10.75 -0.69
N GLY A 312 22.96 -11.26 0.54
CA GLY A 312 23.19 -10.48 1.77
C GLY A 312 22.15 -9.41 2.03
N ILE A 313 20.96 -9.53 1.43
CA ILE A 313 19.85 -8.55 1.53
C ILE A 313 18.98 -8.87 2.72
N VAL A 314 18.72 -7.89 3.58
CA VAL A 314 17.75 -7.99 4.66
C VAL A 314 16.35 -7.77 4.10
N LEU A 315 15.50 -8.80 4.16
CA LEU A 315 14.12 -8.71 3.71
C LEU A 315 13.21 -8.22 4.85
N GLN A 316 12.45 -7.16 4.60
CA GLN A 316 11.55 -6.55 5.56
C GLN A 316 10.13 -6.49 5.01
N TYR A 317 9.17 -7.09 5.72
CA TYR A 317 7.76 -7.05 5.35
C TYR A 317 7.07 -5.84 5.96
N ALA A 318 6.31 -5.10 5.15
CA ALA A 318 5.50 -4.00 5.64
C ALA A 318 4.35 -4.53 6.52
N PRO A 319 4.09 -3.94 7.69
CA PRO A 319 2.98 -4.36 8.53
C PRO A 319 1.64 -4.18 7.82
N ILE A 320 0.71 -5.11 8.05
CA ILE A 320 -0.60 -5.11 7.40
C ILE A 320 -1.37 -3.83 7.72
N LYS A 321 -1.95 -3.18 6.70
CA LYS A 321 -2.76 -1.95 6.78
C LYS A 321 -2.00 -0.69 7.24
N LEU A 322 -0.68 -0.66 7.13
CA LEU A 322 0.11 0.52 7.42
C LEU A 322 0.71 1.11 6.12
N ALA A 323 -0.13 1.80 5.35
CA ALA A 323 0.25 2.41 4.06
C ALA A 323 1.48 3.34 4.15
N TRP A 324 1.68 3.99 5.31
CA TRP A 324 2.82 4.88 5.52
C TRP A 324 4.19 4.17 5.63
N TYR A 325 4.23 2.83 5.58
CA TYR A 325 5.47 2.07 5.72
C TYR A 325 6.31 2.04 4.44
N LYS A 326 5.65 2.15 3.25
CA LYS A 326 6.28 2.24 1.92
C LYS A 326 5.86 3.53 1.19
N PRO A 327 6.13 4.72 1.75
CA PRO A 327 5.59 5.96 1.21
C PRO A 327 6.27 6.38 -0.10
N SER A 328 7.51 5.93 -0.36
CA SER A 328 8.28 6.34 -1.54
C SER A 328 7.72 5.72 -2.79
N ILE A 329 7.50 4.41 -2.79
CA ILE A 329 7.00 3.68 -3.95
C ILE A 329 5.53 4.04 -4.25
N GLU A 330 4.68 4.20 -3.21
CA GLU A 330 3.29 4.61 -3.38
C GLU A 330 3.19 6.01 -4.02
N ARG A 331 4.01 6.95 -3.55
CA ARG A 331 4.08 8.30 -4.12
C ARG A 331 4.61 8.29 -5.55
N TYR A 332 5.61 7.45 -5.84
CA TYR A 332 6.13 7.27 -7.20
C TYR A 332 5.03 6.78 -8.15
N PHE A 333 4.26 5.76 -7.79
CA PHE A 333 3.14 5.28 -8.62
C PHE A 333 2.07 6.35 -8.82
N GLY A 334 1.75 7.13 -7.78
CA GLY A 334 0.87 8.28 -7.92
C GLY A 334 1.40 9.33 -8.91
N THR A 335 2.70 9.62 -8.85
CA THR A 335 3.38 10.56 -9.75
C THR A 335 3.42 10.04 -11.18
N LEU A 336 3.76 8.76 -11.38
CA LEU A 336 3.77 8.09 -12.68
C LEU A 336 2.38 8.17 -13.35
N ASN A 337 1.33 7.81 -12.62
CA ASN A 337 -0.03 7.86 -13.14
C ASN A 337 -0.44 9.29 -13.50
N THR A 338 -0.27 10.27 -12.60
CA THR A 338 -0.78 11.62 -12.81
C THR A 338 0.05 12.44 -13.79
N ARG A 339 1.39 12.30 -13.79
CA ARG A 339 2.28 13.08 -14.64
C ARG A 339 2.59 12.46 -16.00
N LEU A 340 2.42 11.14 -16.13
CA LEU A 340 2.69 10.44 -17.38
C LEU A 340 1.44 9.77 -17.96
N LEU A 341 0.88 8.79 -17.25
CA LEU A 341 -0.09 7.88 -17.86
C LEU A 341 -1.47 8.50 -18.09
N HIS A 342 -1.95 9.37 -17.18
CA HIS A 342 -3.25 10.03 -17.36
C HIS A 342 -3.27 11.05 -18.48
N GLN A 343 -2.10 11.48 -18.95
CA GLN A 343 -1.97 12.37 -20.10
C GLN A 343 -1.90 11.63 -21.44
N GLN A 344 -1.81 10.29 -21.40
CA GLN A 344 -1.68 9.47 -22.60
C GLN A 344 -3.04 8.98 -23.12
N PRO A 345 -3.21 8.90 -24.44
CA PRO A 345 -4.39 8.26 -25.04
C PRO A 345 -4.48 6.79 -24.61
N GLY A 346 -5.68 6.34 -24.20
CA GLY A 346 -5.86 4.99 -23.68
C GLY A 346 -5.74 4.86 -22.16
N THR A 347 -5.59 5.98 -21.43
CA THR A 347 -5.59 5.97 -19.97
C THR A 347 -6.92 5.48 -19.39
N SER A 348 -6.85 4.69 -18.31
CA SER A 348 -8.05 4.22 -17.60
C SER A 348 -8.50 5.14 -16.47
N PHE A 349 -7.69 6.18 -16.16
CA PHE A 349 -7.82 7.04 -14.98
C PHE A 349 -7.83 6.26 -13.65
N SER A 350 -7.69 6.96 -12.55
CA SER A 350 -7.63 6.34 -11.21
C SER A 350 -9.03 5.93 -10.71
N ASN A 351 -10.08 6.61 -11.14
CA ASN A 351 -11.43 6.34 -10.69
C ASN A 351 -12.49 6.59 -11.79
N ILE A 352 -13.71 6.11 -11.53
CA ILE A 352 -14.83 6.19 -12.49
C ILE A 352 -15.28 7.63 -12.72
N VAL A 353 -15.18 8.50 -11.71
CA VAL A 353 -15.62 9.90 -11.79
C VAL A 353 -14.69 10.69 -12.72
N GLU A 354 -13.38 10.52 -12.59
CA GLU A 354 -12.40 11.15 -13.48
C GLU A 354 -12.49 10.61 -14.90
N LYS A 355 -12.82 9.33 -15.05
CA LYS A 355 -12.98 8.71 -16.35
C LYS A 355 -14.18 9.26 -17.13
N GLY A 356 -15.33 9.52 -16.48
CA GLY A 356 -16.57 9.94 -17.15
C GLY A 356 -16.94 9.02 -18.31
N ASP A 357 -17.32 9.60 -19.44
CA ASP A 357 -17.70 8.89 -20.68
C ASP A 357 -16.51 8.45 -21.56
N TYR A 358 -15.26 8.71 -21.10
CA TYR A 358 -14.07 8.33 -21.86
C TYR A 358 -13.92 6.81 -21.93
N ASP A 359 -13.79 6.25 -23.14
CA ASP A 359 -13.51 4.84 -23.35
C ASP A 359 -12.01 4.61 -23.59
N PRO A 360 -11.26 4.10 -22.58
CA PRO A 360 -9.82 3.88 -22.70
C PRO A 360 -9.42 2.92 -23.80
N ARG A 361 -10.28 1.93 -24.11
CA ARG A 361 -9.98 0.90 -25.12
C ARG A 361 -10.07 1.45 -26.53
N LYS A 362 -11.06 2.32 -26.80
CA LYS A 362 -11.21 2.96 -28.09
C LYS A 362 -10.13 3.99 -28.39
N ASN A 363 -9.63 4.66 -27.34
CA ASN A 363 -8.61 5.70 -27.46
C ASN A 363 -7.17 5.18 -27.26
N ALA A 364 -6.97 3.90 -27.06
CA ALA A 364 -5.64 3.32 -26.93
C ALA A 364 -4.91 3.34 -28.28
N ILE A 365 -3.70 3.91 -28.30
CA ILE A 365 -2.83 3.99 -29.50
C ILE A 365 -1.39 3.57 -29.21
N ILE A 366 -1.01 3.39 -27.94
CA ILE A 366 0.36 3.09 -27.52
C ILE A 366 0.56 1.58 -27.54
N ASP A 367 1.53 1.08 -28.30
CA ASP A 367 1.96 -0.31 -28.26
C ASP A 367 2.98 -0.55 -27.12
N PHE A 368 3.33 -1.82 -26.91
CA PHE A 368 4.19 -2.20 -25.79
C PHE A 368 5.60 -1.61 -25.91
N ASN A 369 6.19 -1.59 -27.12
CA ASN A 369 7.53 -1.05 -27.34
C ASN A 369 7.57 0.46 -27.12
N THR A 370 6.55 1.16 -27.63
CA THR A 370 6.39 2.61 -27.37
C THR A 370 6.19 2.90 -25.89
N LEU A 371 5.39 2.09 -25.16
CA LEU A 371 5.26 2.22 -23.73
C LEU A 371 6.60 2.06 -23.02
N MET A 372 7.41 1.07 -23.42
CA MET A 372 8.73 0.84 -22.83
C MET A 372 9.68 2.04 -23.08
N ALA A 373 9.69 2.57 -24.30
CA ALA A 373 10.50 3.76 -24.62
C ALA A 373 10.06 4.99 -23.80
N VAL A 374 8.74 5.20 -23.69
CA VAL A 374 8.18 6.31 -22.91
C VAL A 374 8.50 6.18 -21.42
N LEU A 375 8.37 4.98 -20.85
CA LEU A 375 8.69 4.72 -19.44
C LEU A 375 10.19 4.97 -19.16
N HIS A 376 11.09 4.44 -20.01
CA HIS A 376 12.52 4.66 -19.85
C HIS A 376 12.87 6.14 -19.95
N LYS A 377 12.37 6.82 -20.99
CA LYS A 377 12.60 8.24 -21.17
C LYS A 377 12.08 9.08 -20.00
N TRP A 378 10.88 8.80 -19.54
CA TRP A 378 10.28 9.53 -18.43
C TRP A 378 11.04 9.29 -17.10
N ILE A 379 11.43 8.04 -16.82
CA ILE A 379 12.19 7.73 -15.60
C ILE A 379 13.54 8.42 -15.63
N VAL A 380 14.29 8.25 -16.74
CA VAL A 380 15.68 8.69 -16.81
C VAL A 380 15.79 10.19 -17.02
N ASP A 381 15.07 10.75 -18.01
CA ASP A 381 15.24 12.17 -18.38
C ASP A 381 14.37 13.12 -17.55
N VAL A 382 13.23 12.64 -17.01
CA VAL A 382 12.29 13.50 -16.29
C VAL A 382 12.33 13.21 -14.79
N TYR A 383 11.92 12.01 -14.36
CA TYR A 383 11.76 11.73 -12.94
C TYR A 383 13.08 11.80 -12.15
N HIS A 384 14.17 11.28 -12.70
CA HIS A 384 15.48 11.32 -12.05
C HIS A 384 16.11 12.71 -12.04
N HIS A 385 15.68 13.62 -12.92
CA HIS A 385 16.25 14.96 -13.07
C HIS A 385 15.33 16.11 -12.61
N ASP A 386 14.08 15.80 -12.23
CA ASP A 386 13.19 16.75 -11.57
C ASP A 386 13.53 16.91 -10.08
N GLU A 387 13.35 18.13 -9.54
CA GLU A 387 13.46 18.38 -8.10
C GLU A 387 12.42 17.56 -7.33
N HIS A 388 12.86 16.70 -6.44
CA HIS A 388 12.00 15.87 -5.62
C HIS A 388 11.70 16.52 -4.26
N ARG A 389 10.47 17.00 -4.06
CA ARG A 389 10.04 17.74 -2.84
C ARG A 389 10.35 17.03 -1.51
N GLY A 390 10.40 15.71 -1.48
CA GLY A 390 10.61 14.95 -0.25
C GLY A 390 12.07 14.88 0.21
N ILE A 391 13.01 15.14 -0.70
CA ILE A 391 14.46 15.17 -0.41
C ILE A 391 15.05 16.57 -0.65
N HIS A 392 14.27 17.50 -1.24
CA HIS A 392 14.71 18.85 -1.63
C HIS A 392 16.01 18.83 -2.46
N ASP A 393 16.10 17.86 -3.37
CA ASP A 393 17.26 17.63 -4.24
C ASP A 393 16.80 16.91 -5.52
N ILE A 394 17.67 16.82 -6.50
CA ILE A 394 17.46 16.08 -7.75
C ILE A 394 17.97 14.65 -7.54
N PRO A 395 17.13 13.60 -7.76
CA PRO A 395 17.47 12.20 -7.51
C PRO A 395 18.80 11.77 -8.13
N ALA A 396 19.02 12.06 -9.41
CA ALA A 396 20.24 11.68 -10.13
C ALA A 396 21.49 12.37 -9.58
N LEU A 397 21.41 13.65 -9.23
CA LEU A 397 22.54 14.37 -8.62
C LEU A 397 22.86 13.85 -7.22
N ARG A 398 21.82 13.54 -6.43
CA ARG A 398 22.00 12.95 -5.12
C ARG A 398 22.59 11.54 -5.20
N TRP A 399 22.19 10.75 -6.20
CA TRP A 399 22.79 9.46 -6.47
C TRP A 399 24.26 9.61 -6.83
N GLY A 400 24.61 10.50 -7.77
CA GLY A 400 25.99 10.74 -8.19
C GLY A 400 26.92 11.11 -7.03
N LYS A 401 26.50 12.04 -6.16
CA LYS A 401 27.26 12.40 -4.95
C LYS A 401 27.43 11.23 -3.99
N ALA A 402 26.36 10.45 -3.79
CA ALA A 402 26.38 9.36 -2.84
C ALA A 402 27.26 8.18 -3.26
N ILE A 403 27.39 7.89 -4.56
CA ILE A 403 28.28 6.82 -5.06
C ILE A 403 29.77 7.20 -5.00
N GLU A 404 30.10 8.49 -4.92
CA GLU A 404 31.48 8.94 -4.66
C GLU A 404 31.94 8.53 -3.26
N GLU A 405 31.01 8.52 -2.28
CA GLU A 405 31.28 8.13 -0.89
C GLU A 405 31.06 6.63 -0.66
N PHE A 406 30.09 6.04 -1.33
CA PHE A 406 29.69 4.65 -1.17
C PHE A 406 29.49 3.96 -2.50
N SER A 407 30.46 3.14 -2.90
CA SER A 407 30.38 2.35 -4.13
C SER A 407 29.40 1.17 -3.98
N PRO A 408 28.37 1.06 -4.84
CA PRO A 408 27.41 -0.05 -4.78
C PRO A 408 28.09 -1.40 -5.01
N ALA A 409 27.74 -2.40 -4.19
CA ALA A 409 28.19 -3.76 -4.38
C ALA A 409 27.54 -4.39 -5.62
N LEU A 410 28.29 -5.22 -6.33
CA LEU A 410 27.83 -5.97 -7.49
C LEU A 410 28.22 -7.45 -7.36
N PRO A 411 27.41 -8.38 -7.91
CA PRO A 411 27.86 -9.76 -8.06
C PRO A 411 29.06 -9.85 -9.02
N SER A 412 29.87 -10.90 -8.89
CA SER A 412 31.10 -11.06 -9.68
C SER A 412 30.84 -11.22 -11.19
N SER A 413 29.69 -11.81 -11.54
CA SER A 413 29.22 -11.96 -12.91
C SER A 413 27.71 -11.90 -13.01
N ARG A 414 27.19 -11.77 -14.21
CA ARG A 414 25.74 -11.84 -14.49
C ARG A 414 25.22 -13.25 -14.23
N GLU A 415 25.98 -14.27 -14.62
CA GLU A 415 25.59 -15.66 -14.38
C GLU A 415 25.47 -15.96 -12.88
N GLU A 416 26.37 -15.43 -12.08
CA GLU A 416 26.26 -15.54 -10.62
C GLU A 416 24.96 -14.92 -10.09
N LEU A 417 24.59 -13.72 -10.60
CA LEU A 417 23.33 -13.09 -10.26
C LEU A 417 22.12 -13.95 -10.68
N ASP A 418 22.16 -14.54 -11.87
CA ASP A 418 21.11 -15.41 -12.37
C ASP A 418 20.97 -16.68 -11.52
N VAL A 419 22.09 -17.25 -11.09
CA VAL A 419 22.12 -18.38 -10.14
C VAL A 419 21.58 -17.96 -8.77
N MET A 420 21.98 -16.81 -8.23
CA MET A 420 21.51 -16.35 -6.92
C MET A 420 20.00 -16.12 -6.89
N LEU A 421 19.44 -15.56 -7.96
CA LEU A 421 18.02 -15.30 -8.10
C LEU A 421 17.21 -16.52 -8.56
N GLY A 422 17.84 -17.62 -9.00
CA GLY A 422 17.16 -18.80 -9.50
C GLY A 422 16.33 -19.53 -8.42
N MET A 423 15.23 -20.15 -8.82
CA MET A 423 14.40 -21.00 -7.95
C MET A 423 15.16 -22.26 -7.59
N ILE A 424 15.00 -22.74 -6.36
CA ILE A 424 15.73 -23.88 -5.80
C ILE A 424 14.83 -25.11 -5.77
N GLU A 425 15.34 -26.24 -6.28
CA GLU A 425 14.74 -27.56 -6.09
C GLU A 425 15.79 -28.63 -5.82
N LYS A 426 15.36 -29.74 -5.18
CA LYS A 426 16.23 -30.92 -4.98
C LYS A 426 15.83 -32.02 -5.91
N ARG A 427 16.75 -32.49 -6.77
CA ARG A 427 16.53 -33.53 -7.79
C ARG A 427 17.57 -34.63 -7.70
N VAL A 428 17.22 -35.79 -8.22
CA VAL A 428 18.14 -36.94 -8.32
C VAL A 428 18.84 -36.91 -9.67
N VAL A 429 20.13 -37.17 -9.67
CA VAL A 429 20.93 -37.31 -10.90
C VAL A 429 20.83 -38.75 -11.40
N SER A 430 20.06 -38.98 -12.47
CA SER A 430 19.91 -40.29 -13.10
C SER A 430 20.94 -40.52 -14.22
N LYS A 431 20.86 -41.68 -14.90
CA LYS A 431 21.69 -41.93 -16.13
C LYS A 431 21.28 -41.04 -17.29
N SER A 432 20.02 -40.67 -17.37
CA SER A 432 19.44 -39.76 -18.37
C SER A 432 19.57 -38.28 -18.01
N GLY A 433 20.28 -37.97 -16.92
CA GLY A 433 20.42 -36.63 -16.41
C GLY A 433 19.46 -36.32 -15.26
N ILE A 434 19.10 -35.05 -15.12
CA ILE A 434 18.15 -34.53 -14.11
C ILE A 434 16.81 -34.27 -14.77
N GLU A 435 15.75 -34.80 -14.20
CA GLU A 435 14.38 -34.46 -14.57
C GLU A 435 13.87 -33.32 -13.70
N LEU A 436 13.49 -32.23 -14.33
CA LEU A 436 12.87 -31.06 -13.68
C LEU A 436 11.62 -30.65 -14.47
N HIS A 437 10.46 -30.62 -13.81
CA HIS A 437 9.16 -30.30 -14.42
C HIS A 437 8.81 -31.16 -15.66
N GLY A 438 9.41 -32.37 -15.81
CA GLY A 438 9.22 -33.25 -16.96
C GLY A 438 10.10 -32.89 -18.17
N LEU A 439 11.09 -32.02 -18.00
CA LEU A 439 12.19 -31.81 -18.92
C LEU A 439 13.43 -32.52 -18.41
N PHE A 440 14.26 -33.01 -19.34
CA PHE A 440 15.53 -33.66 -19.02
C PHE A 440 16.69 -32.72 -19.33
N TYR A 441 17.61 -32.62 -18.38
CA TYR A 441 18.82 -31.81 -18.47
C TYR A 441 20.03 -32.70 -18.32
N ASN A 442 20.96 -32.66 -19.24
CA ASN A 442 22.13 -33.50 -19.21
C ASN A 442 23.32 -32.89 -19.94
N ASP A 443 24.50 -33.13 -19.39
CA ASP A 443 25.76 -32.71 -19.94
C ASP A 443 26.89 -33.62 -19.39
N ASP A 444 28.08 -33.58 -20.03
CA ASP A 444 29.25 -34.36 -19.62
C ASP A 444 29.72 -34.02 -18.19
N SER A 445 29.61 -32.76 -17.79
CA SER A 445 29.89 -32.30 -16.44
C SER A 445 29.06 -33.02 -15.37
N LEU A 446 27.76 -33.23 -15.68
CA LEU A 446 26.83 -33.95 -14.81
C LEU A 446 27.19 -35.44 -14.69
N ALA A 447 27.71 -36.05 -15.77
CA ALA A 447 28.20 -37.43 -15.72
C ALA A 447 29.40 -37.58 -14.77
N LEU A 448 30.30 -36.60 -14.73
CA LEU A 448 31.43 -36.54 -13.78
C LEU A 448 30.93 -36.41 -12.34
N LEU A 449 30.04 -35.49 -12.10
CA LEU A 449 29.40 -35.30 -10.76
C LEU A 449 28.77 -36.60 -10.28
N ARG A 450 28.02 -37.29 -11.14
CA ARG A 450 27.38 -38.55 -10.83
C ARG A 450 28.38 -39.66 -10.49
N ARG A 451 29.52 -39.76 -11.20
CA ARG A 451 30.60 -40.71 -10.90
C ARG A 451 31.17 -40.48 -9.51
N LYS A 452 31.48 -39.24 -9.17
CA LYS A 452 32.00 -38.84 -7.85
C LYS A 452 31.05 -39.25 -6.71
N ARG A 453 29.76 -39.06 -6.89
CA ARG A 453 28.72 -39.39 -5.90
C ARG A 453 28.27 -40.84 -5.90
N ARG A 454 28.94 -41.74 -6.66
CA ARG A 454 28.59 -43.16 -6.80
C ARG A 454 27.14 -43.39 -7.24
N GLY A 455 26.50 -42.44 -7.90
CA GLY A 455 25.15 -42.54 -8.41
C GLY A 455 24.02 -42.33 -7.41
N GLU A 456 24.34 -41.92 -6.17
CA GLU A 456 23.35 -41.76 -5.12
C GLU A 456 23.19 -40.30 -4.68
N GLY A 457 21.97 -39.99 -4.19
CA GLY A 457 21.64 -38.72 -3.54
C GLY A 457 20.94 -37.68 -4.41
N LYS A 458 20.29 -36.75 -3.72
CA LYS A 458 19.66 -35.58 -4.31
C LYS A 458 20.68 -34.45 -4.41
N VAL A 459 20.71 -33.73 -5.53
CA VAL A 459 21.49 -32.51 -5.74
C VAL A 459 20.59 -31.29 -5.65
N THR A 460 21.16 -30.18 -5.23
CA THR A 460 20.47 -28.88 -5.29
C THR A 460 20.56 -28.35 -6.70
N VAL A 461 19.42 -27.99 -7.26
CA VAL A 461 19.27 -27.46 -8.60
C VAL A 461 18.67 -26.07 -8.51
N LYS A 462 19.21 -25.13 -9.24
CA LYS A 462 18.64 -23.81 -9.45
C LYS A 462 18.20 -23.64 -10.89
N TYR A 463 17.13 -22.92 -11.13
CA TYR A 463 16.61 -22.66 -12.47
C TYR A 463 15.88 -21.31 -12.54
N ASP A 464 15.84 -20.72 -13.71
CA ASP A 464 15.08 -19.50 -14.00
C ASP A 464 13.66 -19.90 -14.44
N PRO A 465 12.59 -19.48 -13.70
CA PRO A 465 11.23 -19.71 -14.15
C PRO A 465 10.84 -18.93 -15.41
N GLY A 466 11.66 -17.99 -15.86
CA GLY A 466 11.51 -17.23 -17.09
C GLY A 466 12.11 -17.92 -18.31
N ASP A 467 13.08 -18.84 -18.13
CA ASP A 467 13.72 -19.60 -19.20
C ASP A 467 14.15 -20.98 -18.72
N LEU A 468 13.51 -22.00 -19.24
CA LEU A 468 13.77 -23.39 -18.89
C LEU A 468 14.86 -24.05 -19.77
N SER A 469 15.64 -23.29 -20.53
CA SER A 469 16.67 -23.82 -21.41
C SER A 469 17.86 -24.38 -20.63
N MET A 470 18.10 -23.90 -19.41
CA MET A 470 19.26 -24.24 -18.60
C MET A 470 18.88 -24.36 -17.12
N ILE A 471 19.60 -25.24 -16.41
CA ILE A 471 19.60 -25.32 -14.96
C ILE A 471 21.01 -25.24 -14.43
N TRP A 472 21.16 -24.87 -13.17
CA TRP A 472 22.45 -24.85 -12.47
C TRP A 472 22.42 -25.89 -11.36
N VAL A 473 23.39 -26.80 -11.41
CA VAL A 473 23.49 -27.93 -10.46
C VAL A 473 24.62 -27.66 -9.48
N PHE A 474 24.35 -27.75 -8.20
CA PHE A 474 25.35 -27.51 -7.17
C PHE A 474 26.32 -28.68 -7.04
N ASP A 475 27.59 -28.41 -7.27
CA ASP A 475 28.71 -29.34 -6.99
C ASP A 475 29.24 -29.07 -5.58
N GLU A 476 28.96 -29.96 -4.64
CA GLU A 476 29.38 -29.85 -3.24
C GLU A 476 30.89 -29.93 -3.07
N ASP A 477 31.61 -30.66 -3.96
CA ASP A 477 33.05 -30.81 -3.86
C ASP A 477 33.82 -29.53 -4.20
N ASN A 478 33.35 -28.82 -5.25
CA ASN A 478 33.96 -27.60 -5.72
C ASN A 478 33.29 -26.33 -5.17
N ASN A 479 32.16 -26.49 -4.46
CA ASN A 479 31.30 -25.39 -3.96
C ASN A 479 30.89 -24.40 -5.07
N THR A 480 30.56 -24.93 -6.24
CA THR A 480 30.19 -24.15 -7.43
C THR A 480 28.93 -24.68 -8.08
N PHE A 481 28.25 -23.83 -8.87
CA PHE A 481 27.12 -24.25 -9.68
C PHE A 481 27.58 -24.57 -11.11
N ILE A 482 27.21 -25.73 -11.62
CA ILE A 482 27.51 -26.20 -12.96
C ILE A 482 26.29 -25.93 -13.84
N PRO A 483 26.41 -25.17 -14.96
CA PRO A 483 25.33 -25.00 -15.92
C PRO A 483 25.08 -26.30 -16.69
N VAL A 484 23.83 -26.74 -16.75
CA VAL A 484 23.42 -27.96 -17.47
C VAL A 484 22.25 -27.62 -18.40
N PRO A 485 22.43 -27.75 -19.72
CA PRO A 485 21.39 -27.42 -20.70
C PRO A 485 20.28 -28.48 -20.72
N ALA A 486 19.09 -28.06 -21.13
CA ALA A 486 18.02 -28.98 -21.44
C ALA A 486 18.37 -29.82 -22.68
N GLN A 487 18.02 -31.11 -22.66
CA GLN A 487 18.23 -31.99 -23.85
C GLN A 487 17.45 -31.49 -25.08
N ALA A 488 16.27 -30.90 -24.85
CA ALA A 488 15.43 -30.33 -25.88
C ALA A 488 15.53 -28.79 -25.87
N VAL A 489 16.71 -28.26 -26.18
CA VAL A 489 16.96 -26.81 -26.18
C VAL A 489 15.97 -26.06 -27.07
N ALA A 490 15.71 -26.56 -28.27
CA ALA A 490 14.77 -25.93 -29.22
C ALA A 490 13.34 -25.78 -28.67
N TYR A 491 12.93 -26.70 -27.80
CA TYR A 491 11.62 -26.61 -27.13
C TYR A 491 11.65 -25.64 -25.93
N SER A 492 12.72 -25.68 -25.14
CA SER A 492 12.80 -25.04 -23.82
C SER A 492 13.33 -23.62 -23.85
N GLN A 493 14.03 -23.21 -24.92
CA GLN A 493 14.63 -21.88 -25.06
C GLN A 493 13.54 -20.78 -25.04
N GLY A 494 13.69 -19.82 -24.12
CA GLY A 494 12.73 -18.74 -23.91
C GLY A 494 11.36 -19.20 -23.40
N LEU A 495 11.21 -20.47 -23.01
CA LEU A 495 9.97 -21.04 -22.50
C LEU A 495 9.87 -20.80 -21.00
N THR A 496 8.85 -20.07 -20.57
CA THR A 496 8.59 -19.85 -19.15
C THR A 496 7.98 -21.09 -18.50
N LEU A 497 8.21 -21.28 -17.20
CA LEU A 497 7.60 -22.37 -16.42
C LEU A 497 6.06 -22.37 -16.55
N TRP A 498 5.45 -21.18 -16.57
CA TRP A 498 4.01 -21.07 -16.73
C TRP A 498 3.54 -21.58 -18.11
N GLN A 499 4.19 -21.18 -19.21
CA GLN A 499 3.88 -21.67 -20.56
C GLN A 499 4.05 -23.19 -20.64
N HIS A 500 5.16 -23.70 -20.10
CA HIS A 500 5.42 -25.14 -20.05
C HIS A 500 4.33 -25.92 -19.31
N ASN A 501 3.88 -25.42 -18.16
CA ASN A 501 2.79 -26.05 -17.42
C ASN A 501 1.44 -26.04 -18.18
N VAL A 502 1.17 -24.99 -18.96
CA VAL A 502 -0.01 -24.94 -19.84
C VAL A 502 0.13 -25.99 -20.94
N ILE A 503 1.27 -26.07 -21.60
CA ILE A 503 1.55 -27.08 -22.66
C ILE A 503 1.37 -28.49 -22.10
N ARG A 504 1.94 -28.80 -20.93
CA ARG A 504 1.81 -30.13 -20.30
C ARG A 504 0.37 -30.50 -20.01
N ARG A 505 -0.44 -29.56 -19.52
CA ARG A 505 -1.89 -29.82 -19.29
C ARG A 505 -2.61 -30.11 -20.60
N TYR A 506 -2.32 -29.33 -21.63
CA TYR A 506 -2.90 -29.51 -22.92
C TYR A 506 -2.51 -30.87 -23.55
N ALA A 507 -1.19 -31.18 -23.52
CA ALA A 507 -0.68 -32.43 -24.05
C ALA A 507 -1.32 -33.65 -23.36
N ARG A 508 -1.45 -33.67 -22.04
CA ARG A 508 -2.14 -34.74 -21.30
C ARG A 508 -3.58 -34.88 -21.68
N LYS A 509 -4.29 -33.78 -21.90
CA LYS A 509 -5.74 -33.80 -22.15
C LYS A 509 -6.09 -34.16 -23.57
N TYR A 510 -5.30 -33.72 -24.55
CA TYR A 510 -5.69 -33.75 -25.99
C TYR A 510 -4.73 -34.53 -26.87
N VAL A 511 -3.49 -34.75 -26.48
CA VAL A 511 -2.48 -35.39 -27.33
C VAL A 511 -2.10 -36.77 -26.81
N ASN A 512 -1.48 -36.84 -25.63
CA ASN A 512 -1.03 -38.13 -25.06
C ASN A 512 -0.89 -37.97 -23.53
N GLU A 513 -1.36 -38.99 -22.78
CA GLU A 513 -1.24 -39.01 -21.31
C GLU A 513 0.23 -39.04 -20.81
N ASN A 514 1.13 -39.66 -21.56
CA ASN A 514 2.54 -39.79 -21.17
C ASN A 514 3.36 -38.50 -21.28
N CYS A 515 2.83 -37.46 -21.94
CA CYS A 515 3.51 -36.16 -22.11
C CYS A 515 4.98 -36.29 -22.57
N ASP A 516 5.24 -37.16 -23.55
CA ASP A 516 6.58 -37.24 -24.14
C ASP A 516 6.98 -35.97 -24.91
N MET A 517 8.26 -35.88 -25.34
CA MET A 517 8.75 -34.64 -26.00
C MET A 517 8.02 -34.38 -27.34
N VAL A 518 7.59 -35.40 -28.05
CA VAL A 518 6.84 -35.24 -29.28
C VAL A 518 5.46 -34.64 -28.97
N SER A 519 4.76 -35.21 -28.00
CA SER A 519 3.46 -34.70 -27.54
C SER A 519 3.54 -33.26 -27.03
N LEU A 520 4.61 -32.92 -26.31
CA LEU A 520 4.84 -31.55 -25.81
C LEU A 520 5.13 -30.58 -26.96
N SER A 521 5.93 -30.99 -27.95
CA SER A 521 6.23 -30.14 -29.12
C SER A 521 4.98 -29.92 -29.99
N LEU A 522 4.18 -30.96 -30.28
CA LEU A 522 2.92 -30.84 -30.97
C LEU A 522 1.91 -29.96 -30.23
N ALA A 523 1.81 -30.13 -28.90
CA ALA A 523 0.94 -29.30 -28.08
C ALA A 523 1.40 -27.83 -28.08
N LYS A 524 2.71 -27.55 -28.06
CA LYS A 524 3.27 -26.19 -28.17
C LYS A 524 2.87 -25.52 -29.48
N GLU A 525 3.07 -26.23 -30.62
CA GLU A 525 2.71 -25.74 -31.96
C GLU A 525 1.20 -25.48 -32.08
N GLU A 526 0.37 -26.43 -31.62
CA GLU A 526 -1.06 -26.29 -31.66
C GLU A 526 -1.58 -25.13 -30.81
N ILE A 527 -1.08 -24.99 -29.56
CA ILE A 527 -1.41 -23.85 -28.72
C ILE A 527 -0.92 -22.55 -29.34
N GLN A 528 0.30 -22.53 -29.90
CA GLN A 528 0.84 -21.37 -30.58
C GLN A 528 -0.08 -20.91 -31.74
N ARG A 529 -0.53 -21.84 -32.58
CA ARG A 529 -1.48 -21.55 -33.67
C ARG A 529 -2.80 -21.00 -33.10
N MET A 530 -3.37 -21.66 -32.09
CA MET A 530 -4.62 -21.19 -31.45
C MET A 530 -4.46 -19.78 -30.84
N VAL A 531 -3.32 -19.49 -30.26
CA VAL A 531 -3.04 -18.16 -29.70
C VAL A 531 -2.88 -17.12 -30.80
N GLU A 532 -2.21 -17.45 -31.90
CA GLU A 532 -2.07 -16.58 -33.07
C GLU A 532 -3.44 -16.31 -33.73
N ASP A 533 -4.25 -17.32 -33.87
CA ASP A 533 -5.62 -17.18 -34.38
C ASP A 533 -6.47 -16.32 -33.45
N ALA A 534 -6.42 -16.55 -32.14
CA ALA A 534 -7.09 -15.74 -31.14
C ALA A 534 -6.55 -14.30 -31.08
N TRP A 535 -5.25 -14.10 -31.22
CA TRP A 535 -4.60 -12.80 -31.33
C TRP A 535 -5.10 -12.05 -32.57
N ASN A 536 -5.20 -12.76 -33.66
CA ASN A 536 -5.59 -12.23 -34.96
C ASN A 536 -7.09 -11.95 -35.08
N SER A 537 -7.95 -12.79 -34.53
CA SER A 537 -9.41 -12.74 -34.71
C SER A 537 -10.15 -12.06 -33.58
N SER A 538 -9.67 -12.18 -32.33
CA SER A 538 -10.41 -11.73 -31.15
C SER A 538 -10.41 -10.21 -30.97
N LYS A 539 -11.61 -9.62 -30.88
CA LYS A 539 -11.82 -8.23 -30.48
C LYS A 539 -11.90 -8.07 -28.95
N LYS A 540 -11.97 -9.16 -28.18
CA LYS A 540 -12.10 -9.14 -26.72
C LYS A 540 -10.75 -8.89 -26.06
N SER A 541 -10.61 -7.80 -25.32
CA SER A 541 -9.37 -7.41 -24.61
C SER A 541 -8.88 -8.49 -23.61
N GLY A 542 -9.80 -9.23 -22.95
CA GLY A 542 -9.41 -10.30 -22.03
C GLY A 542 -8.73 -11.48 -22.72
N THR A 543 -9.21 -11.89 -23.90
CA THR A 543 -8.58 -12.95 -24.70
C THR A 543 -7.21 -12.49 -25.20
N ARG A 544 -7.11 -11.27 -25.69
CA ARG A 544 -5.82 -10.70 -26.15
C ARG A 544 -4.81 -10.54 -25.01
N GLN A 545 -5.24 -10.21 -23.81
CA GLN A 545 -4.34 -10.15 -22.65
C GLN A 545 -3.78 -11.53 -22.29
N LYS A 546 -4.61 -12.59 -22.38
CA LYS A 546 -4.13 -13.97 -22.20
C LYS A 546 -3.15 -14.39 -23.29
N ALA A 547 -3.43 -14.02 -24.53
CA ALA A 547 -2.53 -14.26 -25.65
C ALA A 547 -1.21 -13.49 -25.50
N ALA A 548 -1.26 -12.22 -25.10
CA ALA A 548 -0.05 -11.41 -24.81
C ALA A 548 0.83 -12.04 -23.72
N ARG A 549 0.21 -12.60 -22.68
CA ARG A 549 0.92 -13.36 -21.65
C ARG A 549 1.58 -14.61 -22.25
N TRP A 550 0.91 -15.33 -23.12
CA TRP A 550 1.47 -16.49 -23.80
C TRP A 550 2.66 -16.11 -24.68
N LEU A 551 2.54 -15.02 -25.43
CA LEU A 551 3.62 -14.47 -26.26
C LEU A 551 4.76 -13.84 -25.43
N ASN A 552 4.66 -13.91 -24.10
CA ASN A 552 5.62 -13.37 -23.14
C ASN A 552 6.00 -11.90 -23.43
N LEU A 553 5.00 -11.07 -23.76
CA LEU A 553 5.21 -9.64 -23.90
C LEU A 553 5.59 -9.05 -22.55
N SER A 554 6.87 -8.87 -22.34
CA SER A 554 7.48 -8.40 -21.12
C SER A 554 8.69 -7.53 -21.45
N GLN A 555 9.16 -6.78 -20.47
CA GLN A 555 10.49 -6.19 -20.56
C GLN A 555 11.49 -7.34 -20.65
N GLU A 556 12.02 -7.54 -21.82
CA GLU A 556 13.16 -8.41 -22.01
C GLU A 556 14.36 -7.71 -21.39
N ASN A 557 15.01 -8.36 -20.43
CA ASN A 557 16.34 -8.00 -20.03
C ASN A 557 17.25 -8.49 -21.16
N GLU A 558 17.18 -7.79 -22.31
CA GLU A 558 18.05 -8.13 -23.44
C GLU A 558 19.48 -8.09 -22.98
N THR A 559 20.05 -9.26 -22.90
CA THR A 559 21.45 -9.44 -23.18
C THR A 559 21.63 -9.00 -24.62
N LEU A 560 22.17 -7.80 -24.84
CA LEU A 560 22.87 -7.56 -26.06
C LEU A 560 23.94 -8.64 -26.07
N GLN A 561 23.78 -9.64 -26.95
CA GLN A 561 24.90 -10.50 -27.31
C GLN A 561 25.94 -9.53 -27.84
N PRO A 562 27.14 -9.46 -27.26
CA PRO A 562 28.18 -8.68 -27.85
C PRO A 562 28.41 -9.28 -29.25
N ASP A 563 28.30 -8.43 -30.26
CA ASP A 563 28.75 -8.79 -31.61
C ASP A 563 30.09 -9.50 -31.52
N GLY A 564 30.11 -10.82 -31.73
CA GLY A 564 31.19 -11.68 -32.13
C GLY A 564 32.61 -11.52 -31.52
N SER A 565 32.80 -10.76 -30.43
CA SER A 565 34.06 -10.68 -29.71
C SER A 565 33.92 -11.32 -28.33
N ASN A 566 34.47 -12.53 -28.23
CA ASN A 566 34.63 -13.30 -27.01
C ASN A 566 35.62 -12.61 -26.05
N GLU A 567 35.21 -11.52 -25.42
CA GLU A 567 35.83 -11.10 -24.16
C GLU A 567 34.71 -10.92 -23.12
N PRO A 568 34.77 -11.68 -22.00
CA PRO A 568 33.86 -11.44 -20.90
C PRO A 568 34.12 -10.01 -20.41
N THR A 569 33.11 -9.16 -20.49
CA THR A 569 33.15 -7.83 -19.88
C THR A 569 33.31 -8.07 -18.37
N ARG A 570 34.55 -8.09 -17.90
CA ARG A 570 34.87 -8.10 -16.48
C ARG A 570 34.31 -6.81 -15.91
N LEU A 571 33.23 -6.91 -15.16
CA LEU A 571 32.83 -5.84 -14.25
C LEU A 571 34.03 -5.51 -13.36
N PRO A 572 34.32 -4.25 -13.07
CA PRO A 572 35.50 -3.89 -12.31
C PRO A 572 35.52 -4.68 -11.00
N LEU A 573 36.58 -5.43 -10.79
CA LEU A 573 36.84 -6.19 -9.58
C LEU A 573 36.89 -5.22 -8.40
N ILE A 574 35.80 -5.14 -7.67
CA ILE A 574 35.82 -4.57 -6.32
C ILE A 574 36.43 -5.64 -5.44
N LYS A 575 37.64 -5.36 -4.93
CA LYS A 575 38.30 -6.22 -3.96
C LYS A 575 37.32 -6.46 -2.78
N PRO A 576 37.21 -7.69 -2.27
CA PRO A 576 36.49 -7.92 -1.02
C PRO A 576 37.08 -6.99 0.04
N VAL A 577 36.24 -6.26 0.74
CA VAL A 577 36.66 -5.50 1.91
C VAL A 577 36.97 -6.54 2.98
N ASP A 578 38.24 -6.90 3.12
CA ASP A 578 38.75 -7.66 4.25
C ASP A 578 38.49 -6.81 5.50
N GLY A 579 37.54 -7.23 6.34
CA GLY A 579 37.37 -6.64 7.65
C GLY A 579 35.94 -6.33 8.11
N LEU A 580 34.90 -6.88 7.51
CA LEU A 580 33.60 -6.91 8.18
C LEU A 580 33.61 -7.98 9.28
N VAL A 581 34.24 -7.63 10.41
CA VAL A 581 33.95 -8.25 11.69
C VAL A 581 32.51 -7.85 12.01
N MET A 582 31.60 -8.80 11.90
CA MET A 582 30.25 -8.65 12.45
C MET A 582 30.36 -8.26 13.90
N PRO A 583 29.84 -7.11 14.33
CA PRO A 583 29.78 -6.83 15.75
C PRO A 583 28.91 -7.88 16.40
N ALA A 584 29.46 -8.57 17.40
CA ALA A 584 28.71 -9.51 18.22
C ALA A 584 27.44 -8.86 18.71
N SER A 585 26.32 -9.49 18.40
CA SER A 585 24.96 -9.30 18.95
C SER A 585 24.77 -8.05 19.80
N SER A 586 24.56 -6.91 19.18
CA SER A 586 23.80 -5.82 19.77
C SER A 586 22.34 -6.02 19.36
N GLU A 587 21.49 -6.09 20.36
CA GLU A 587 20.05 -6.25 20.22
C GLU A 587 19.47 -5.43 19.06
N HIS A 588 18.85 -6.10 18.12
CA HIS A 588 18.17 -5.49 16.99
C HIS A 588 17.14 -4.47 17.49
N PRO A 589 17.09 -3.24 16.96
CA PRO A 589 16.08 -2.25 17.36
C PRO A 589 14.63 -2.69 17.11
N MET A 590 14.42 -3.84 16.44
CA MET A 590 13.09 -4.42 16.17
C MET A 590 12.49 -5.15 17.39
N SER A 591 13.27 -5.58 18.39
CA SER A 591 12.73 -6.19 19.61
C SER A 591 12.03 -5.16 20.53
N ARG A 592 12.29 -3.87 20.32
CA ARG A 592 11.64 -2.78 21.10
C ARG A 592 10.31 -2.28 20.53
N ILE A 593 9.94 -2.71 19.31
CA ILE A 593 8.65 -2.29 18.70
C ILE A 593 7.51 -3.22 19.09
N SER A 594 7.80 -4.46 19.50
CA SER A 594 6.79 -5.40 20.00
C SER A 594 6.30 -5.10 21.42
N ASP A 595 7.10 -4.36 22.21
CA ASP A 595 6.74 -4.03 23.60
C ASP A 595 5.98 -2.71 23.80
N MET A 596 5.71 -1.96 22.70
CA MET A 596 4.88 -0.75 22.77
C MET A 596 3.36 -1.01 22.70
N GLY A 597 2.92 -2.21 22.97
CA GLY A 597 1.51 -2.62 22.83
C GLY A 597 0.72 -2.84 24.12
N ASN A 598 1.29 -2.68 25.30
CA ASN A 598 0.52 -2.81 26.54
C ASN A 598 0.37 -1.45 27.23
N PRO A 599 -0.86 -1.00 27.52
CA PRO A 599 -1.10 0.18 28.32
C PRO A 599 -0.77 -0.14 29.79
N ILE A 600 0.12 0.66 30.36
CA ILE A 600 0.34 0.72 31.80
C ILE A 600 -0.96 1.24 32.44
N CYS A 601 -1.64 0.38 33.18
CA CYS A 601 -2.64 0.78 34.16
C CYS A 601 -1.89 1.45 35.33
N CYS A 602 -2.20 2.72 35.56
CA CYS A 602 -1.88 3.37 36.80
C CYS A 602 -2.85 2.87 37.86
N ASP A 603 -2.34 2.17 38.86
CA ASP A 603 -2.98 2.11 40.17
C ASP A 603 -1.94 2.43 41.24
N ASN A 604 -2.29 3.44 41.99
CA ASN A 604 -1.62 3.92 43.20
C ASN A 604 -1.82 2.90 44.32
N ALA A 605 -0.82 2.67 45.11
CA ALA A 605 -0.83 2.90 46.56
C ALA A 605 0.20 2.06 47.32
N ASP A 606 1.00 2.79 48.00
CA ASP A 606 1.54 2.55 49.37
C ASP A 606 2.26 1.26 49.76
N GLY A 607 3.47 1.50 50.17
CA GLY A 607 3.83 1.21 51.57
C GLY A 607 4.74 0.03 51.83
N THR A 608 5.99 0.36 52.15
CA THR A 608 6.84 -0.23 53.18
C THR A 608 7.60 -1.55 52.92
N LYS A 609 8.89 -1.37 52.84
CA LYS A 609 9.99 -1.86 53.71
C LYS A 609 10.25 -3.37 53.87
N GLU A 610 11.51 -3.61 53.65
CA GLU A 610 12.50 -4.40 54.41
C GLU A 610 12.83 -5.82 53.95
N ILE A 611 14.04 -5.94 53.51
CA ILE A 611 15.27 -6.52 54.08
C ILE A 611 15.43 -8.02 53.92
N ALA A 612 16.60 -8.34 53.35
CA ALA A 612 17.55 -9.43 53.67
C ALA A 612 17.31 -10.86 53.20
N GLY A 613 18.26 -11.28 52.43
CA GLY A 613 19.20 -12.31 52.93
C GLY A 613 19.02 -13.73 52.37
N GLY A 614 20.10 -14.23 51.81
CA GLY A 614 20.45 -15.59 52.03
C GLY A 614 20.43 -16.55 50.83
N SER A 615 21.52 -16.60 50.19
CA SER A 615 22.36 -17.70 49.74
C SER A 615 21.88 -19.16 49.89
N ARG A 616 22.28 -19.91 48.87
CA ARG A 616 22.88 -21.27 48.90
C ARG A 616 22.06 -22.46 48.40
N ASP A 617 22.67 -23.02 47.40
CA ASP A 617 23.03 -24.46 47.23
C ASP A 617 21.88 -25.46 47.02
N GLY A 618 21.93 -26.13 45.90
CA GLY A 618 22.55 -27.41 45.86
C GLY A 618 21.69 -28.51 45.21
N VAL A 619 22.25 -29.10 44.17
CA VAL A 619 22.26 -30.54 43.95
C VAL A 619 20.89 -31.23 43.70
N GLY A 620 20.55 -31.69 42.51
CA GLY A 620 21.01 -33.00 42.04
C GLY A 620 19.89 -34.03 41.91
N ILE A 621 19.91 -34.73 40.81
CA ILE A 621 19.59 -36.14 40.67
C ILE A 621 18.15 -36.58 40.33
N THR A 622 18.04 -36.96 39.06
CA THR A 622 17.62 -38.25 38.49
C THR A 622 16.25 -38.89 38.73
N LYS A 623 15.76 -39.39 37.61
CA LYS A 623 15.08 -40.68 37.36
C LYS A 623 13.59 -40.79 37.64
N GLU A 624 12.91 -41.12 36.64
CA GLU A 624 12.47 -42.39 36.06
C GLU A 624 10.98 -42.72 36.30
N HIS A 625 10.38 -43.05 35.21
CA HIS A 625 9.48 -44.19 34.99
C HIS A 625 7.97 -44.11 35.24
N THR A 626 7.38 -44.63 34.21
CA THR A 626 6.11 -45.42 34.13
C THR A 626 4.83 -44.57 34.12
N GLY A 627 3.94 -44.71 33.20
CA GLY A 627 3.54 -45.83 32.39
C GLY A 627 2.01 -45.94 32.45
N LYS A 628 1.44 -46.22 31.32
CA LYS A 628 0.17 -46.90 31.09
C LYS A 628 -1.12 -46.13 30.83
N LYS A 629 -1.60 -46.44 29.63
CA LYS A 629 -2.96 -46.86 29.20
C LYS A 629 -4.06 -45.81 29.38
N GLY A 630 -4.69 -45.40 28.36
CA GLY A 630 -5.43 -46.12 27.31
C GLY A 630 -6.91 -46.03 27.59
N GLN A 631 -7.64 -45.41 26.71
CA GLN A 631 -8.96 -45.92 26.32
C GLN A 631 -9.55 -45.07 25.20
N SER A 632 -9.89 -45.76 24.17
CA SER A 632 -10.72 -45.45 23.03
C SER A 632 -12.15 -45.08 23.43
N PHE A 633 -12.80 -44.20 22.72
CA PHE A 633 -14.23 -44.29 22.39
C PHE A 633 -14.56 -43.61 21.09
N LYS A 634 -14.82 -44.38 20.10
CA LYS A 634 -15.95 -44.53 19.15
C LYS A 634 -16.70 -43.30 18.66
N ARG A 635 -16.70 -43.22 17.34
CA ARG A 635 -17.64 -42.80 16.32
C ARG A 635 -19.10 -42.67 16.73
N ARG A 636 -19.76 -41.63 16.19
CA ARG A 636 -21.08 -41.64 15.53
C ARG A 636 -21.20 -40.37 14.68
N ALA A 637 -21.33 -40.37 13.42
CA ALA A 637 -22.35 -40.62 12.39
C ALA A 637 -23.65 -39.87 12.62
N GLY A 638 -24.04 -39.08 11.61
CA GLY A 638 -25.43 -38.68 11.43
C GLY A 638 -25.63 -37.35 10.72
N ARG A 639 -25.78 -37.39 9.41
CA ARG A 639 -26.51 -36.45 8.55
C ARG A 639 -27.99 -36.40 8.93
N PRO A 640 -28.81 -35.36 8.54
CA PRO A 640 -29.29 -35.33 7.15
C PRO A 640 -29.47 -33.92 6.51
N ARG A 641 -29.54 -33.95 5.20
CA ARG A 641 -30.05 -32.95 4.27
C ARG A 641 -31.49 -32.54 4.61
N LYS A 642 -31.86 -31.28 4.34
CA LYS A 642 -33.24 -30.87 4.10
C LYS A 642 -33.37 -30.23 2.73
N GLU A 643 -34.34 -30.75 2.01
CA GLU A 643 -34.85 -30.42 0.71
C GLU A 643 -35.64 -29.10 0.74
N LYS A 644 -35.74 -28.51 -0.45
CA LYS A 644 -36.59 -27.35 -0.77
C LYS A 644 -38.04 -27.83 -0.95
N PRO A 645 -39.05 -26.99 -0.69
CA PRO A 645 -40.36 -27.16 -1.31
C PRO A 645 -40.54 -26.20 -2.50
N ILE A 646 -41.14 -26.79 -3.52
CA ILE A 646 -41.75 -26.22 -4.71
C ILE A 646 -43.12 -25.66 -4.29
N VAL A 647 -43.47 -24.46 -4.70
CA VAL A 647 -44.86 -24.03 -4.81
C VAL A 647 -45.08 -23.42 -6.19
N ARG A 648 -46.05 -24.00 -6.87
CA ARG A 648 -46.69 -23.60 -8.14
C ARG A 648 -47.82 -22.62 -7.88
N ASP A 649 -48.22 -22.00 -9.02
CA ASP A 649 -49.52 -21.41 -9.39
C ASP A 649 -49.59 -19.89 -9.34
N ALA A 650 -50.20 -19.17 -10.22
CA ALA A 650 -50.88 -19.41 -11.50
C ALA A 650 -51.27 -18.06 -12.13
N ALA A 651 -51.45 -18.08 -13.44
CA ALA A 651 -52.41 -17.30 -14.24
C ALA A 651 -52.26 -15.77 -14.32
N GLU A 652 -52.43 -15.12 -15.37
CA GLU A 652 -53.11 -15.12 -16.67
C GLU A 652 -52.91 -13.72 -17.28
N ASN A 653 -52.68 -13.44 -18.49
CA ASN A 653 -53.55 -13.22 -19.63
C ASN A 653 -52.85 -12.50 -20.80
N THR A 654 -52.97 -13.15 -21.93
CA THR A 654 -53.55 -12.82 -23.23
C THR A 654 -52.97 -11.74 -24.12
N SER A 655 -52.79 -12.16 -25.30
CA SER A 655 -53.13 -11.78 -26.69
C SER A 655 -51.90 -11.64 -27.57
N GLY A 656 -51.74 -12.26 -28.72
CA GLY A 656 -52.59 -12.86 -29.70
C GLY A 656 -52.05 -12.54 -31.09
N TYR A 657 -52.18 -13.49 -31.97
CA TYR A 657 -52.07 -13.57 -33.46
C TYR A 657 -50.88 -14.34 -33.96
N ARG A 658 -50.99 -15.60 -34.37
CA ARG A 658 -51.46 -16.26 -35.63
C ARG A 658 -50.72 -15.75 -36.88
N ILE A 659 -50.23 -16.54 -37.84
CA ILE A 659 -50.52 -17.90 -38.36
C ILE A 659 -49.52 -18.19 -39.51
N ASN A 660 -49.21 -19.49 -39.74
CA ASN A 660 -48.96 -20.21 -40.99
C ASN A 660 -47.63 -19.99 -41.76
N ASP A 661 -47.13 -20.91 -42.49
CA ASP A 661 -47.36 -22.35 -42.82
C ASP A 661 -46.13 -22.90 -43.56
N ARG A 662 -45.88 -24.19 -43.33
CA ARG A 662 -45.36 -25.23 -44.23
C ARG A 662 -44.23 -25.02 -45.23
N SER A 663 -43.31 -25.95 -45.06
CA SER A 663 -42.77 -26.88 -46.06
C SER A 663 -41.46 -26.53 -46.76
N SER A 664 -40.44 -27.32 -46.50
CA SER A 664 -39.79 -28.26 -47.37
C SER A 664 -38.42 -28.69 -46.91
N LEU A 665 -38.22 -29.98 -46.82
CA LEU A 665 -37.00 -30.68 -46.48
C LEU A 665 -35.92 -30.47 -47.54
N THR A 666 -34.74 -29.98 -47.14
CA THR A 666 -33.46 -30.35 -47.77
C THR A 666 -32.38 -30.36 -46.67
N PRO A 667 -31.46 -31.32 -46.66
CA PRO A 667 -30.45 -31.41 -45.62
C PRO A 667 -29.37 -30.38 -45.92
N THR A 668 -29.19 -29.45 -44.96
CA THR A 668 -28.07 -28.53 -44.92
C THR A 668 -26.84 -29.21 -44.31
N PRO A 669 -25.63 -28.90 -44.78
CA PRO A 669 -24.40 -29.50 -44.27
C PRO A 669 -24.15 -29.00 -42.84
N VAL A 670 -23.64 -29.91 -42.02
CA VAL A 670 -23.19 -29.66 -40.65
C VAL A 670 -22.05 -28.64 -40.72
N ASN A 671 -22.36 -27.41 -40.39
CA ASN A 671 -21.33 -26.43 -40.04
C ASN A 671 -20.72 -26.88 -38.72
N VAL A 672 -19.51 -27.37 -38.75
CA VAL A 672 -18.62 -27.47 -37.63
C VAL A 672 -18.26 -26.01 -37.27
N GLU A 673 -19.00 -25.41 -36.38
CA GLU A 673 -18.52 -24.20 -35.68
C GLU A 673 -17.27 -24.61 -34.92
N GLU A 674 -16.11 -24.24 -35.46
CA GLU A 674 -14.83 -24.25 -34.78
C GLU A 674 -14.94 -23.34 -33.53
N ASN A 675 -15.17 -23.98 -32.40
CA ASN A 675 -15.12 -23.34 -31.09
C ASN A 675 -13.64 -23.04 -30.74
N SER A 676 -13.10 -21.96 -31.29
CA SER A 676 -11.79 -21.38 -30.89
C SER A 676 -11.91 -20.56 -29.63
N ASP A 677 -12.82 -20.92 -28.73
CA ASP A 677 -13.04 -20.16 -27.49
C ASP A 677 -12.05 -20.59 -26.40
N LEU A 678 -11.04 -19.74 -26.18
CA LEU A 678 -10.10 -19.85 -25.04
C LEU A 678 -10.78 -19.62 -23.69
N SER A 679 -12.10 -19.40 -23.63
CA SER A 679 -12.82 -19.12 -22.38
C SER A 679 -12.83 -20.27 -21.37
N GLY A 680 -12.62 -21.51 -21.85
CA GLY A 680 -12.51 -22.71 -21.01
C GLY A 680 -11.08 -22.93 -20.42
N TRP A 681 -10.12 -22.12 -20.78
CA TRP A 681 -8.75 -22.27 -20.32
C TRP A 681 -8.55 -21.47 -19.04
N ASP A 682 -8.36 -22.19 -17.93
CA ASP A 682 -7.97 -21.57 -16.66
C ASP A 682 -6.48 -21.26 -16.66
N PHE A 683 -6.14 -20.03 -17.04
CA PHE A 683 -4.79 -19.50 -16.98
C PHE A 683 -4.39 -18.97 -15.60
N SER A 684 -5.26 -19.10 -14.60
CA SER A 684 -5.04 -18.51 -13.27
C SER A 684 -4.26 -19.41 -12.31
N TYR A 685 -4.14 -20.72 -12.58
CA TYR A 685 -3.52 -21.68 -11.67
C TYR A 685 -2.28 -22.36 -12.27
N ALA A 686 -1.14 -21.74 -12.09
CA ALA A 686 0.16 -22.40 -12.11
C ALA A 686 1.00 -21.89 -10.94
N MET A 687 0.55 -22.18 -9.72
CA MET A 687 1.39 -22.05 -8.53
C MET A 687 1.80 -23.47 -8.10
N PRO A 688 3.09 -23.76 -7.97
CA PRO A 688 3.54 -24.97 -7.29
C PRO A 688 3.37 -24.77 -5.78
N GLY A 689 2.70 -25.70 -5.11
CA GLY A 689 2.72 -25.80 -3.66
C GLY A 689 1.36 -25.84 -2.98
N ARG A 690 0.67 -26.96 -3.10
CA ARG A 690 -0.04 -27.63 -2.02
C ARG A 690 0.27 -29.10 -2.14
N GLU A 691 1.28 -29.54 -1.44
CA GLU A 691 1.26 -30.91 -0.91
C GLU A 691 0.38 -30.85 0.34
N GLU A 692 -0.74 -31.56 0.29
CA GLU A 692 -1.55 -31.89 1.44
C GLU A 692 -0.71 -32.80 2.36
N ILE A 693 -0.56 -32.40 3.59
CA ILE A 693 -0.41 -33.28 4.77
C ILE A 693 -1.57 -32.92 5.72
#